data_0189bf6ee64fa3c1dcd8fcf9c4bbd8a8
#
_entry.id   0189bf6ee64fa3c1dcd8fcf9c4bbd8a8
#
_cell.length_a   1.000
_cell.length_b   1.000
_cell.length_c   1.000
_cell.angle_alpha   90.00
_cell.angle_beta   90.00
_cell.angle_gamma   90.00
#
_symmetry.space_group_name_H-M   'P 1'
#
loop_
_entity.id
_entity.type
_entity.pdbx_description
1 polymer ?
#
loop_
_entity_poly.entity_id
_entity_poly.type
_entity_poly.pdbx_seq_one_letter_code
_entity_poly.pdbx_strand_id
1 'polypeptide(L)'
;MPTRLAATSIAISSTSGAAARWRVGAFALIAIIANACTSSPRENAPSLVGDWDAYLAGGSTARAGFEGWRRQGFAHFVSGDSGAIRRRTGEPIVSVTRVVTHGDSMVLYGQGDQSITASWHGDTLTGVIMAAGKPSGRRVRLVRRRTPFVVEESYALWPGAVSDSQYAVTEDTLVFMKTRDGTQLASYIARPVGNGPFGVVLQRTPYTRILHPAGKYWASHGYIFVAQHVRGRDVSDGKDFGDYDADVKDGYDAVEWASKLPGANGHVGMIGHSDEGRLAWYAAVSAPPHLSAIAPSAATGDPWRIVPYEDMVFSPINVAWACLMRSRKLENISDLDIGAALTHLPLSDLPQQLGCGDVPLWNRWMAHPTLDAYWRAHAVTTNIANVKAPVLQISGWYDDSRGPIDYTNALNNVKGHPYVRLVMGPGAHKGVDYVAGEFGAQSRVDTRRLQLRWFDHYLLGKDNGVDREQPVDVFVFGDNAWRKEDAWPLQRAVNTKWYVSSAGSANTSGGDGVLDTVPPTGAAADTFTYDPARPTPFLIDSRELETSLNEDYTALNRSRTDALVFTSKALTKPLEVTGQMSATLWASSDAKDTDWIVMLLDVFPDGHAERVQDGIARARFRKGWDKELLLTPGSVEKYDIDLWFTSRVFAPGHKLRVTVSSALFPKYD
;
A
#
# COMPACT_ATOMS: atom_id res chain seq x y z
N MET A 1 32.37 -17.35 -4.45
CA MET A 1 31.74 -18.39 -3.62
C MET A 1 30.51 -17.76 -2.98
N PRO A 2 29.36 -18.41 -2.90
CA PRO A 2 28.18 -17.83 -2.31
C PRO A 2 28.32 -17.67 -0.80
N THR A 3 27.78 -16.58 -0.27
CA THR A 3 27.65 -16.31 1.15
C THR A 3 26.70 -17.33 1.78
N ARG A 4 27.08 -17.99 2.84
CA ARG A 4 26.21 -18.95 3.55
C ARG A 4 25.60 -18.28 4.76
N LEU A 5 24.28 -18.40 4.93
CA LEU A 5 23.52 -17.99 6.11
C LEU A 5 22.94 -19.25 6.75
N ALA A 6 23.09 -19.41 8.05
CA ALA A 6 22.54 -20.53 8.79
C ALA A 6 21.79 -20.03 10.04
N ALA A 7 20.62 -20.57 10.30
CA ALA A 7 19.87 -20.32 11.52
C ALA A 7 20.07 -21.50 12.51
N THR A 8 20.42 -21.19 13.75
CA THR A 8 20.59 -22.20 14.79
C THR A 8 19.63 -21.93 15.93
N SER A 9 18.84 -22.93 16.31
CA SER A 9 17.97 -22.86 17.51
C SER A 9 18.75 -23.33 18.73
N ILE A 10 18.71 -22.56 19.84
CA ILE A 10 19.21 -22.98 21.16
C ILE A 10 17.98 -23.27 22.01
N ALA A 11 17.90 -24.51 22.50
CA ALA A 11 16.93 -24.93 23.49
C ALA A 11 17.28 -24.36 24.86
N ILE A 12 16.35 -23.63 25.51
CA ILE A 12 16.48 -23.20 26.88
C ILE A 12 15.59 -24.08 27.76
N SER A 13 16.19 -24.82 28.66
CA SER A 13 15.53 -25.61 29.69
C SER A 13 14.93 -24.70 30.76
N SER A 14 13.64 -24.93 31.10
CA SER A 14 12.93 -24.28 32.20
C SER A 14 13.45 -24.78 33.56
N THR A 15 13.80 -23.86 34.46
CA THR A 15 13.78 -24.12 35.90
C THR A 15 12.78 -23.18 36.57
N SER A 16 11.87 -23.79 37.31
CA SER A 16 10.83 -23.19 38.12
C SER A 16 11.40 -22.49 39.36
N GLY A 17 10.79 -21.36 39.74
CA GLY A 17 11.12 -20.70 41.02
C GLY A 17 10.08 -19.67 41.45
N ALA A 18 9.14 -20.16 42.26
CA ALA A 18 8.46 -19.56 43.41
C ALA A 18 7.92 -18.11 43.41
N ALA A 19 6.66 -18.05 43.72
CA ALA A 19 5.81 -16.91 44.05
C ALA A 19 6.29 -16.11 45.27
N ALA A 20 6.10 -14.81 45.26
CA ALA A 20 5.88 -14.00 46.44
C ALA A 20 4.75 -12.99 46.21
N ARG A 21 3.70 -13.16 46.97
CA ARG A 21 2.59 -12.23 47.11
C ARG A 21 2.99 -11.11 48.09
N TRP A 22 2.68 -9.87 47.75
CA TRP A 22 2.42 -8.82 48.75
C TRP A 22 1.17 -8.05 48.38
N ARG A 23 0.28 -7.97 49.33
CA ARG A 23 -0.95 -7.18 49.38
C ARG A 23 -0.70 -5.85 50.12
N VAL A 24 -1.70 -4.96 50.01
CA VAL A 24 -2.01 -3.75 50.82
C VAL A 24 -1.45 -2.51 50.15
N GLY A 25 -2.21 -1.53 49.69
CA GLY A 25 -3.45 -0.93 50.18
C GLY A 25 -3.14 0.44 50.73
N ALA A 26 -3.65 1.51 50.07
CA ALA A 26 -4.17 2.67 50.77
C ALA A 26 -4.46 3.81 49.77
N PHE A 27 -5.72 4.24 49.81
CA PHE A 27 -6.17 5.51 49.24
C PHE A 27 -5.45 6.67 49.95
N ALA A 28 -4.87 7.61 49.16
CA ALA A 28 -4.56 8.92 49.64
C ALA A 28 -5.14 9.94 48.66
N LEU A 29 -6.23 10.55 49.07
CA LEU A 29 -6.82 11.75 48.48
C LEU A 29 -5.90 12.91 48.81
N ILE A 30 -5.13 13.45 47.84
CA ILE A 30 -4.38 14.66 48.00
C ILE A 30 -5.16 15.79 47.33
N ALA A 31 -5.80 16.62 48.17
CA ALA A 31 -6.28 17.91 47.78
C ALA A 31 -5.07 18.82 47.57
N ILE A 32 -4.81 19.22 46.34
CA ILE A 32 -3.80 20.25 46.05
C ILE A 32 -4.46 21.61 46.20
N ILE A 33 -4.05 22.31 47.26
CA ILE A 33 -4.33 23.72 47.53
C ILE A 33 -3.67 24.54 46.41
N ALA A 34 -4.48 25.31 45.68
CA ALA A 34 -4.01 26.25 44.69
C ALA A 34 -3.25 27.41 45.39
N ASN A 35 -1.95 27.33 45.43
CA ASN A 35 -1.12 28.53 45.65
C ASN A 35 -0.91 29.20 44.29
N ALA A 36 -1.58 30.31 44.07
CA ALA A 36 -1.33 31.21 42.96
C ALA A 36 0.05 31.83 43.09
N CYS A 37 1.06 31.18 42.55
CA CYS A 37 2.29 31.85 42.15
C CYS A 37 2.03 32.47 40.78
N THR A 38 1.91 33.79 40.76
CA THR A 38 2.00 34.59 39.53
C THR A 38 3.42 34.48 39.00
N SER A 39 3.67 33.48 38.17
CA SER A 39 4.85 33.47 37.32
C SER A 39 4.57 34.39 36.14
N SER A 40 5.40 35.42 35.99
CA SER A 40 5.47 36.27 34.82
C SER A 40 5.49 35.39 33.55
N PRO A 41 4.83 35.80 32.47
CA PRO A 41 4.90 35.04 31.22
C PRO A 41 6.38 34.95 30.79
N ARG A 42 6.89 33.76 30.57
CA ARG A 42 8.17 33.59 29.89
C ARG A 42 8.07 34.28 28.53
N GLU A 43 8.89 35.24 28.26
CA GLU A 43 8.92 36.08 27.06
C GLU A 43 9.23 35.30 25.78
N ASN A 44 9.44 33.97 25.84
CA ASN A 44 9.76 33.07 24.73
C ASN A 44 9.17 31.67 24.90
N ALA A 45 7.85 31.54 25.07
CA ALA A 45 7.22 30.23 24.90
C ALA A 45 7.35 29.76 23.43
N PRO A 46 7.77 28.53 23.15
CA PRO A 46 7.87 28.04 21.77
C PRO A 46 6.53 28.15 21.05
N SER A 47 6.53 28.75 19.86
CA SER A 47 5.33 28.88 19.03
C SER A 47 5.02 27.58 18.27
N LEU A 48 3.76 27.18 18.23
CA LEU A 48 3.31 26.09 17.35
C LEU A 48 3.35 26.48 15.86
N VAL A 49 3.23 27.76 15.53
CA VAL A 49 3.18 28.21 14.12
C VAL A 49 4.38 27.72 13.33
N GLY A 50 4.12 27.13 12.15
CA GLY A 50 5.14 26.63 11.23
C GLY A 50 5.02 25.14 10.93
N ASP A 51 6.10 24.60 10.40
CA ASP A 51 6.17 23.24 9.87
C ASP A 51 6.94 22.29 10.78
N TRP A 52 6.48 21.05 10.88
CA TRP A 52 6.98 20.03 11.78
C TRP A 52 7.04 18.67 11.12
N ASP A 53 8.06 17.89 11.43
CA ASP A 53 8.04 16.44 11.19
C ASP A 53 7.27 15.74 12.30
N ALA A 54 6.32 14.86 11.92
CA ALA A 54 5.46 14.15 12.86
C ALA A 54 5.92 12.69 12.99
N TYR A 55 6.21 12.28 14.22
CA TYR A 55 6.58 10.92 14.57
C TYR A 55 5.48 10.30 15.42
N LEU A 56 5.17 9.04 15.18
CA LEU A 56 4.24 8.25 15.99
C LEU A 56 4.97 7.08 16.65
N ALA A 57 4.49 6.67 17.81
CA ALA A 57 4.90 5.43 18.49
C ALA A 57 3.66 4.76 19.12
N GLY A 58 3.69 3.46 19.27
CA GLY A 58 2.56 2.66 19.76
C GLY A 58 1.69 2.10 18.64
N GLY A 59 0.45 1.69 18.94
CA GLY A 59 -0.46 1.02 17.99
C GLY A 59 -0.08 -0.45 17.73
N SER A 60 -0.35 -0.96 16.54
CA SER A 60 -0.11 -2.37 16.17
C SER A 60 1.38 -2.76 16.20
N THR A 61 2.28 -1.81 15.97
CA THR A 61 3.72 -2.06 16.02
C THR A 61 4.24 -2.29 17.44
N ALA A 62 3.64 -1.64 18.45
CA ALA A 62 3.97 -1.92 19.85
C ALA A 62 3.56 -3.35 20.24
N ARG A 63 2.42 -3.83 19.73
CA ARG A 63 1.97 -5.22 19.91
C ARG A 63 2.90 -6.23 19.23
N ALA A 64 3.52 -5.85 18.11
CA ALA A 64 4.58 -6.62 17.46
C ALA A 64 5.95 -6.48 18.16
N GLY A 65 6.01 -5.85 19.33
CA GLY A 65 7.23 -5.71 20.13
C GLY A 65 8.14 -4.55 19.73
N PHE A 66 7.65 -3.59 18.96
CA PHE A 66 8.40 -2.39 18.62
C PHE A 66 7.69 -1.12 19.13
N GLU A 67 8.26 -0.48 20.13
CA GLU A 67 7.72 0.74 20.78
C GLU A 67 8.42 2.04 20.36
N GLY A 68 9.32 1.97 19.37
CA GLY A 68 10.12 3.11 18.91
C GLY A 68 9.30 4.19 18.20
N TRP A 69 9.91 5.38 18.08
CA TRP A 69 9.37 6.49 17.31
C TRP A 69 9.57 6.24 15.81
N ARG A 70 8.52 6.46 15.01
CA ARG A 70 8.53 6.35 13.56
C ARG A 70 8.07 7.65 12.95
N ARG A 71 8.76 8.14 11.95
CA ARG A 71 8.30 9.29 11.17
C ARG A 71 7.12 8.84 10.32
N GLN A 72 5.94 9.44 10.56
CA GLN A 72 4.68 9.06 9.90
C GLN A 72 4.08 10.20 9.08
N GLY A 73 4.64 11.39 9.18
CA GLY A 73 4.07 12.52 8.48
C GLY A 73 4.68 13.86 8.88
N PHE A 74 3.88 14.88 8.75
CA PHE A 74 4.23 16.24 9.06
C PHE A 74 3.07 16.98 9.72
N ALA A 75 3.35 18.12 10.33
CA ALA A 75 2.31 19.00 10.79
C ALA A 75 2.56 20.41 10.28
N HIS A 76 1.48 21.11 9.95
CA HIS A 76 1.50 22.50 9.56
C HIS A 76 0.50 23.26 10.42
N PHE A 77 0.97 24.28 11.14
CA PHE A 77 0.15 25.15 11.95
C PHE A 77 0.20 26.56 11.38
N VAL A 78 -0.94 27.02 10.88
CA VAL A 78 -1.09 28.37 10.30
C VAL A 78 -1.24 29.45 11.35
N SER A 79 -1.67 29.07 12.58
CA SER A 79 -1.80 29.94 13.75
C SER A 79 -1.50 29.15 15.03
N GLY A 80 -1.42 29.84 16.17
CA GLY A 80 -1.18 29.18 17.44
C GLY A 80 -2.30 28.25 17.92
N ASP A 81 -3.46 28.28 17.30
CA ASP A 81 -4.68 27.56 17.67
C ASP A 81 -5.26 26.68 16.57
N SER A 82 -4.71 26.71 15.36
CA SER A 82 -5.20 25.90 14.24
C SER A 82 -4.08 25.36 13.36
N GLY A 83 -4.29 24.14 12.87
CA GLY A 83 -3.34 23.44 11.99
C GLY A 83 -3.78 22.02 11.72
N ALA A 84 -2.89 21.23 11.14
CA ALA A 84 -3.14 19.81 10.92
C ALA A 84 -1.87 19.00 11.08
N ILE A 85 -1.99 17.83 11.69
CA ILE A 85 -1.00 16.77 11.64
C ILE A 85 -1.45 15.84 10.52
N ARG A 86 -0.59 15.63 9.54
CA ARG A 86 -0.88 14.89 8.32
C ARG A 86 0.05 13.70 8.15
N ARG A 87 -0.43 12.66 7.47
CA ARG A 87 0.43 11.60 6.96
C ARG A 87 1.38 12.14 5.89
N ARG A 88 2.40 11.37 5.57
CA ARG A 88 3.32 11.69 4.46
C ARG A 88 2.57 11.84 3.12
N THR A 89 1.46 11.17 2.97
CA THR A 89 0.52 11.29 1.84
C THR A 89 -0.27 12.59 1.80
N GLY A 90 -0.21 13.43 2.83
CA GLY A 90 -0.98 14.66 2.93
C GLY A 90 -2.34 14.50 3.63
N GLU A 91 -2.84 13.29 3.85
CA GLU A 91 -4.10 13.07 4.57
C GLU A 91 -4.00 13.48 6.04
N PRO A 92 -5.03 14.11 6.63
CA PRO A 92 -5.00 14.51 8.03
C PRO A 92 -5.08 13.27 8.95
N ILE A 93 -4.15 13.20 9.91
CA ILE A 93 -4.25 12.32 11.08
C ILE A 93 -5.12 12.99 12.12
N VAL A 94 -4.87 14.28 12.37
CA VAL A 94 -5.63 15.14 13.29
C VAL A 94 -5.69 16.54 12.68
N SER A 95 -6.90 17.03 12.43
CA SER A 95 -7.12 18.45 12.09
C SER A 95 -7.34 19.22 13.39
N VAL A 96 -6.39 20.06 13.76
CA VAL A 96 -6.44 20.84 15.00
C VAL A 96 -7.29 22.08 14.80
N THR A 97 -8.33 22.22 15.60
CA THR A 97 -9.31 23.30 15.53
C THR A 97 -9.23 24.26 16.72
N ARG A 98 -8.56 23.86 17.78
CA ARG A 98 -8.36 24.66 18.99
C ARG A 98 -7.15 24.14 19.76
N VAL A 99 -6.38 25.06 20.33
CA VAL A 99 -5.28 24.77 21.24
C VAL A 99 -5.53 25.44 22.58
N VAL A 100 -5.31 24.71 23.67
CA VAL A 100 -5.35 25.26 25.04
C VAL A 100 -4.02 24.97 25.70
N THR A 101 -3.34 26.03 26.13
CA THR A 101 -2.01 25.95 26.75
C THR A 101 -2.10 26.06 28.27
N HIS A 102 -1.29 25.27 28.97
CA HIS A 102 -1.15 25.30 30.43
C HIS A 102 0.35 25.22 30.77
N GLY A 103 1.04 26.35 30.81
CA GLY A 103 2.49 26.40 30.99
C GLY A 103 3.22 25.71 29.84
N ASP A 104 4.03 24.69 30.15
CA ASP A 104 4.77 23.90 29.15
C ASP A 104 3.93 22.77 28.55
N SER A 105 2.65 22.63 28.93
CA SER A 105 1.73 21.63 28.41
C SER A 105 0.63 22.28 27.59
N MET A 106 0.06 21.50 26.65
CA MET A 106 -1.06 21.93 25.82
C MET A 106 -1.98 20.78 25.45
N VAL A 107 -3.22 21.13 25.12
CA VAL A 107 -4.18 20.22 24.51
C VAL A 107 -4.55 20.74 23.13
N LEU A 108 -4.27 19.92 22.13
CA LEU A 108 -4.63 20.17 20.74
C LEU A 108 -5.95 19.42 20.47
N TYR A 109 -7.03 20.14 20.26
CA TYR A 109 -8.34 19.54 19.98
C TYR A 109 -8.52 19.35 18.48
N GLY A 110 -8.88 18.12 18.09
CA GLY A 110 -9.19 17.74 16.73
C GLY A 110 -10.68 17.84 16.39
N GLN A 111 -11.05 17.27 15.25
CA GLN A 111 -12.46 17.07 14.90
C GLN A 111 -13.03 15.87 15.67
N GLY A 112 -14.28 15.97 16.09
CA GLY A 112 -14.93 14.95 16.93
C GLY A 112 -14.29 14.86 18.31
N ASP A 113 -14.17 13.62 18.83
CA ASP A 113 -13.67 13.36 20.18
C ASP A 113 -12.14 13.13 20.25
N GLN A 114 -11.41 13.55 19.22
CA GLN A 114 -9.95 13.39 19.17
C GLN A 114 -9.25 14.60 19.77
N SER A 115 -8.22 14.36 20.58
CA SER A 115 -7.32 15.40 21.05
C SER A 115 -5.91 14.84 21.26
N ILE A 116 -4.93 15.74 21.40
CA ILE A 116 -3.56 15.40 21.78
C ILE A 116 -3.20 16.21 23.01
N THR A 117 -2.88 15.50 24.09
CA THR A 117 -2.29 16.13 25.27
C THR A 117 -0.78 16.06 25.14
N ALA A 118 -0.10 17.20 25.07
CA ALA A 118 1.31 17.28 24.73
C ALA A 118 2.07 18.27 25.62
N SER A 119 3.38 18.11 25.70
CA SER A 119 4.29 18.98 26.44
C SER A 119 5.54 19.31 25.63
N TRP A 120 6.07 20.49 25.84
CA TRP A 120 7.32 20.95 25.24
C TRP A 120 8.55 20.34 25.89
N HIS A 121 9.51 19.96 25.06
CA HIS A 121 10.85 19.50 25.44
C HIS A 121 11.87 20.15 24.47
N GLY A 122 12.29 21.36 24.78
CA GLY A 122 13.06 22.20 23.87
C GLY A 122 12.24 22.55 22.62
N ASP A 123 12.76 22.24 21.42
CA ASP A 123 12.10 22.46 20.12
C ASP A 123 11.17 21.29 19.70
N THR A 124 10.93 20.37 20.61
CA THR A 124 10.12 19.17 20.33
C THR A 124 8.86 19.18 21.18
N LEU A 125 7.72 18.89 20.57
CA LEU A 125 6.45 18.67 21.25
C LEU A 125 6.17 17.16 21.31
N THR A 126 5.96 16.62 22.50
CA THR A 126 5.65 15.19 22.69
C THR A 126 4.32 15.02 23.40
N GLY A 127 3.46 14.15 22.90
CA GLY A 127 2.11 13.97 23.44
C GLY A 127 1.51 12.59 23.26
N VAL A 128 0.32 12.43 23.80
CA VAL A 128 -0.52 11.23 23.71
C VAL A 128 -1.78 11.58 22.93
N ILE A 129 -2.12 10.75 21.96
CA ILE A 129 -3.37 10.88 21.21
C ILE A 129 -4.49 10.30 22.06
N MET A 130 -5.52 11.10 22.29
CA MET A 130 -6.73 10.76 23.03
C MET A 130 -7.87 10.49 22.04
N ALA A 131 -8.69 9.49 22.32
CA ALA A 131 -9.92 9.23 21.59
C ALA A 131 -11.04 9.00 22.62
N ALA A 132 -12.17 9.70 22.48
CA ALA A 132 -13.28 9.68 23.46
C ALA A 132 -12.83 9.87 24.92
N GLY A 133 -11.88 10.80 25.14
CA GLY A 133 -11.34 11.13 26.46
C GLY A 133 -10.39 10.08 27.07
N LYS A 134 -10.03 9.03 26.36
CA LYS A 134 -9.12 7.96 26.81
C LYS A 134 -7.84 7.93 25.96
N PRO A 135 -6.67 7.56 26.53
CA PRO A 135 -5.46 7.35 25.75
C PRO A 135 -5.67 6.26 24.67
N SER A 136 -5.35 6.57 23.42
CA SER A 136 -5.48 5.62 22.30
C SER A 136 -4.35 4.57 22.24
N GLY A 137 -3.38 4.63 23.14
CA GLY A 137 -2.14 3.84 23.08
C GLY A 137 -1.12 4.35 22.03
N ARG A 138 -1.43 5.46 21.35
CA ARG A 138 -0.54 6.11 20.38
C ARG A 138 0.05 7.39 20.96
N ARG A 139 1.34 7.59 20.73
CA ARG A 139 2.07 8.81 21.12
C ARG A 139 2.50 9.55 19.87
N VAL A 140 2.52 10.87 19.93
CA VAL A 140 2.99 11.75 18.86
C VAL A 140 4.18 12.58 19.35
N ARG A 141 5.14 12.79 18.47
CA ARG A 141 6.25 13.73 18.66
C ARG A 141 6.38 14.59 17.41
N LEU A 142 6.33 15.92 17.59
CA LEU A 142 6.55 16.89 16.54
C LEU A 142 7.92 17.51 16.73
N VAL A 143 8.75 17.44 15.69
CA VAL A 143 10.08 18.05 15.63
C VAL A 143 10.05 19.17 14.60
N ARG A 144 10.47 20.38 14.97
CA ARG A 144 10.40 21.54 14.07
C ARG A 144 11.24 21.31 12.82
N ARG A 145 10.65 21.57 11.66
CA ARG A 145 11.35 21.52 10.38
C ARG A 145 12.20 22.77 10.16
N ARG A 146 13.35 22.57 9.56
CA ARG A 146 14.22 23.68 9.11
C ARG A 146 13.79 24.24 7.76
N THR A 147 13.15 23.42 6.93
CA THR A 147 12.65 23.78 5.59
C THR A 147 11.13 23.82 5.62
N PRO A 148 10.49 24.92 5.21
CA PRO A 148 9.04 25.03 5.15
C PRO A 148 8.44 23.94 4.24
N PHE A 149 7.21 23.60 4.56
CA PHE A 149 6.40 22.67 3.76
C PHE A 149 5.52 23.48 2.82
N VAL A 150 5.58 23.20 1.54
CA VAL A 150 4.73 23.88 0.54
C VAL A 150 3.62 22.91 0.14
N VAL A 151 2.37 23.23 0.50
CA VAL A 151 1.18 22.52 0.05
C VAL A 151 0.57 23.33 -1.10
N GLU A 152 0.87 22.94 -2.31
CA GLU A 152 0.31 23.57 -3.51
C GLU A 152 -0.78 22.71 -4.14
N GLU A 153 -1.40 23.21 -5.23
CA GLU A 153 -2.43 22.51 -6.00
C GLU A 153 -1.88 21.33 -6.82
N SER A 154 -2.76 20.47 -7.32
CA SER A 154 -2.38 19.26 -8.05
C SER A 154 -1.68 19.54 -9.37
N TYR A 155 -0.65 18.77 -9.66
CA TYR A 155 0.07 18.80 -10.93
C TYR A 155 -0.69 18.07 -12.03
N ALA A 156 -0.82 18.70 -13.20
CA ALA A 156 -1.40 18.05 -14.37
C ALA A 156 -0.29 17.37 -15.18
N LEU A 157 -0.21 16.05 -15.11
CA LEU A 157 0.78 15.26 -15.84
C LEU A 157 0.61 15.39 -17.37
N TRP A 158 -0.64 15.51 -17.82
CA TRP A 158 -1.00 15.74 -19.20
C TRP A 158 -1.66 17.09 -19.38
N PRO A 159 -0.90 18.13 -19.74
CA PRO A 159 -1.48 19.39 -20.15
C PRO A 159 -2.27 19.18 -21.45
N GLY A 160 -3.37 19.85 -21.61
CA GLY A 160 -4.18 19.79 -22.82
C GLY A 160 -5.67 19.76 -22.53
N ALA A 161 -6.45 19.99 -23.58
CA ALA A 161 -7.89 20.05 -23.47
C ALA A 161 -8.49 18.69 -23.11
N VAL A 162 -9.51 18.74 -22.30
CA VAL A 162 -10.43 17.64 -22.01
C VAL A 162 -11.85 18.11 -22.32
N SER A 163 -12.81 17.22 -22.37
CA SER A 163 -14.22 17.58 -22.47
C SER A 163 -14.60 18.52 -21.33
N ASP A 164 -15.37 19.54 -21.63
CA ASP A 164 -15.91 20.46 -20.64
C ASP A 164 -17.11 19.86 -19.92
N SER A 165 -17.33 20.26 -18.68
CA SER A 165 -18.54 19.97 -17.93
C SER A 165 -19.68 20.89 -18.42
N GLN A 166 -20.47 20.42 -19.40
CA GLN A 166 -21.47 21.23 -20.08
C GLN A 166 -22.89 20.64 -20.11
N TYR A 167 -23.04 19.37 -19.71
CA TYR A 167 -24.33 18.70 -19.78
C TYR A 167 -25.02 18.72 -18.42
N ALA A 168 -26.35 18.98 -18.44
CA ALA A 168 -27.21 18.62 -17.32
C ALA A 168 -27.27 17.09 -17.22
N VAL A 169 -27.57 16.58 -16.03
CA VAL A 169 -27.46 15.14 -15.72
C VAL A 169 -28.82 14.61 -15.27
N THR A 170 -29.20 13.44 -15.79
CA THR A 170 -30.27 12.60 -15.26
C THR A 170 -29.68 11.30 -14.68
N GLU A 171 -30.36 10.73 -13.68
CA GLU A 171 -29.89 9.56 -12.95
C GLU A 171 -31.02 8.51 -12.84
N ASP A 172 -30.69 7.26 -13.21
CA ASP A 172 -31.50 6.07 -12.97
C ASP A 172 -30.86 5.28 -11.82
N THR A 173 -31.50 5.22 -10.67
CA THR A 173 -30.90 4.69 -9.44
C THR A 173 -30.88 3.16 -9.35
N LEU A 174 -31.68 2.49 -10.16
CA LEU A 174 -31.74 1.03 -10.18
C LEU A 174 -32.19 0.51 -11.56
N VAL A 175 -31.23 -0.03 -12.29
CA VAL A 175 -31.46 -0.72 -13.57
C VAL A 175 -30.84 -2.10 -13.49
N PHE A 176 -31.56 -3.13 -13.89
CA PHE A 176 -31.03 -4.50 -13.90
C PHE A 176 -30.53 -4.90 -15.29
N MET A 177 -29.32 -5.42 -15.33
CA MET A 177 -28.75 -6.12 -16.48
C MET A 177 -28.89 -7.63 -16.27
N LYS A 178 -29.35 -8.36 -17.27
CA LYS A 178 -29.40 -9.81 -17.27
C LYS A 178 -28.17 -10.38 -17.96
N THR A 179 -27.40 -11.18 -17.26
CA THR A 179 -26.24 -11.92 -17.80
C THR A 179 -26.67 -13.11 -18.66
N ARG A 180 -25.74 -13.71 -19.40
CA ARG A 180 -25.98 -14.90 -20.25
C ARG A 180 -26.55 -16.10 -19.51
N ASP A 181 -26.24 -16.25 -18.23
CA ASP A 181 -26.78 -17.32 -17.37
C ASP A 181 -28.08 -16.96 -16.65
N GLY A 182 -28.58 -15.75 -16.89
CA GLY A 182 -29.86 -15.27 -16.35
C GLY A 182 -29.75 -14.48 -15.05
N THR A 183 -28.57 -14.36 -14.43
CA THR A 183 -28.35 -13.57 -13.22
C THR A 183 -28.62 -12.10 -13.49
N GLN A 184 -29.28 -11.41 -12.56
CA GLN A 184 -29.56 -9.98 -12.67
C GLN A 184 -28.56 -9.17 -11.84
N LEU A 185 -27.86 -8.25 -12.50
CA LEU A 185 -26.90 -7.33 -11.87
C LEU A 185 -27.48 -5.92 -11.80
N ALA A 186 -27.49 -5.36 -10.61
CA ALA A 186 -28.02 -4.02 -10.33
C ALA A 186 -27.02 -2.94 -10.75
N SER A 187 -27.51 -1.94 -11.43
CA SER A 187 -26.72 -0.81 -11.93
C SER A 187 -27.38 0.51 -11.58
N TYR A 188 -26.54 1.51 -11.25
CA TYR A 188 -26.87 2.92 -11.26
C TYR A 188 -26.35 3.53 -12.56
N ILE A 189 -27.15 4.38 -13.20
CA ILE A 189 -26.79 5.02 -14.47
C ILE A 189 -26.97 6.52 -14.37
N ALA A 190 -25.94 7.30 -14.72
CA ALA A 190 -26.03 8.74 -14.92
C ALA A 190 -25.87 9.06 -16.41
N ARG A 191 -26.71 9.95 -16.94
CA ARG A 191 -26.75 10.27 -18.36
C ARG A 191 -26.65 11.78 -18.60
N PRO A 192 -25.92 12.21 -19.65
CA PRO A 192 -26.07 13.58 -20.16
C PRO A 192 -27.48 13.83 -20.67
N VAL A 193 -28.01 15.00 -20.42
CA VAL A 193 -29.24 15.47 -21.06
C VAL A 193 -28.90 15.99 -22.45
N GLY A 194 -29.32 15.27 -23.49
CA GLY A 194 -29.05 15.62 -24.89
C GLY A 194 -29.29 14.44 -25.84
N ASN A 195 -29.08 14.69 -27.12
CA ASN A 195 -29.41 13.70 -28.15
C ASN A 195 -28.33 12.62 -28.38
N GLY A 196 -27.16 12.76 -27.79
CA GLY A 196 -26.05 11.81 -28.01
C GLY A 196 -25.53 11.81 -29.46
N PRO A 197 -24.86 10.74 -29.93
CA PRO A 197 -24.48 9.56 -29.13
C PRO A 197 -23.32 9.85 -28.18
N PHE A 198 -23.33 9.22 -26.99
CA PHE A 198 -22.35 9.40 -25.94
C PHE A 198 -21.50 8.13 -25.74
N GLY A 199 -20.23 8.29 -25.42
CA GLY A 199 -19.38 7.19 -24.94
C GLY A 199 -19.88 6.68 -23.57
N VAL A 200 -19.62 5.41 -23.26
CA VAL A 200 -20.03 4.82 -21.98
C VAL A 200 -18.81 4.59 -21.10
N VAL A 201 -18.85 5.06 -19.85
CA VAL A 201 -17.86 4.72 -18.81
C VAL A 201 -18.50 3.76 -17.83
N LEU A 202 -18.00 2.53 -17.79
CA LEU A 202 -18.48 1.45 -16.94
C LEU A 202 -17.51 1.23 -15.77
N GLN A 203 -18.06 1.22 -14.55
CA GLN A 203 -17.38 0.85 -13.33
C GLN A 203 -18.12 -0.32 -12.68
N ARG A 204 -17.57 -1.52 -12.71
CA ARG A 204 -18.10 -2.64 -11.94
C ARG A 204 -17.54 -2.58 -10.52
N THR A 205 -18.37 -2.83 -9.52
CA THR A 205 -18.00 -2.60 -8.13
C THR A 205 -18.54 -3.68 -7.19
N PRO A 206 -17.70 -4.20 -6.26
CA PRO A 206 -18.17 -4.98 -5.13
C PRO A 206 -18.58 -4.10 -3.94
N TYR A 207 -18.26 -2.80 -3.98
CA TYR A 207 -18.52 -1.87 -2.90
C TYR A 207 -19.92 -1.29 -3.00
N THR A 208 -20.73 -1.42 -1.95
CA THR A 208 -22.11 -0.93 -1.89
C THR A 208 -22.14 0.56 -1.50
N ARG A 209 -21.38 1.37 -2.21
CA ARG A 209 -21.31 2.82 -2.01
C ARG A 209 -22.08 3.56 -3.10
N ILE A 210 -22.59 4.72 -2.74
CA ILE A 210 -23.28 5.60 -3.69
C ILE A 210 -22.22 6.26 -4.58
N LEU A 211 -22.31 6.05 -5.90
CA LEU A 211 -21.38 6.61 -6.89
C LEU A 211 -21.96 7.85 -7.62
N HIS A 212 -22.98 8.53 -7.03
CA HIS A 212 -23.55 9.75 -7.59
C HIS A 212 -22.52 10.83 -7.96
N PRO A 213 -21.49 11.14 -7.12
CA PRO A 213 -20.51 12.15 -7.52
C PRO A 213 -19.71 11.77 -8.77
N ALA A 214 -19.37 10.49 -8.92
CA ALA A 214 -18.69 9.99 -10.12
C ALA A 214 -19.62 10.02 -11.33
N GLY A 215 -20.89 9.61 -11.16
CA GLY A 215 -21.90 9.67 -12.20
C GLY A 215 -22.13 11.08 -12.72
N LYS A 216 -22.27 12.04 -11.82
CA LYS A 216 -22.43 13.47 -12.19
C LYS A 216 -21.19 14.00 -12.92
N TYR A 217 -19.99 13.65 -12.46
CA TYR A 217 -18.76 14.05 -13.13
C TYR A 217 -18.73 13.55 -14.58
N TRP A 218 -18.86 12.26 -14.81
CA TRP A 218 -18.79 11.68 -16.14
C TRP A 218 -19.92 12.15 -17.04
N ALA A 219 -21.15 12.19 -16.52
CA ALA A 219 -22.30 12.60 -17.33
C ALA A 219 -22.25 14.09 -17.69
N SER A 220 -21.79 14.96 -16.80
CA SER A 220 -21.62 16.38 -17.15
C SER A 220 -20.56 16.60 -18.23
N HIS A 221 -19.59 15.68 -18.39
CA HIS A 221 -18.58 15.72 -19.44
C HIS A 221 -18.97 14.97 -20.73
N GLY A 222 -20.22 14.53 -20.85
CA GLY A 222 -20.72 13.91 -22.08
C GLY A 222 -20.58 12.40 -22.17
N TYR A 223 -20.54 11.70 -21.05
CA TYR A 223 -20.49 10.23 -21.00
C TYR A 223 -21.70 9.65 -20.28
N ILE A 224 -22.22 8.54 -20.73
CA ILE A 224 -23.10 7.72 -19.92
C ILE A 224 -22.22 6.98 -18.90
N PHE A 225 -22.48 7.19 -17.62
CA PHE A 225 -21.77 6.50 -16.55
C PHE A 225 -22.62 5.36 -16.00
N VAL A 226 -22.03 4.19 -15.89
CA VAL A 226 -22.67 2.99 -15.32
C VAL A 226 -21.84 2.49 -14.15
N ALA A 227 -22.44 2.46 -12.96
CA ALA A 227 -21.89 1.76 -11.81
C ALA A 227 -22.69 0.47 -11.58
N GLN A 228 -22.06 -0.68 -11.76
CA GLN A 228 -22.72 -1.99 -11.67
C GLN A 228 -22.18 -2.78 -10.49
N HIS A 229 -23.07 -3.18 -9.56
CA HIS A 229 -22.73 -4.12 -8.51
C HIS A 229 -22.51 -5.52 -9.06
N VAL A 230 -21.41 -6.16 -8.63
CA VAL A 230 -21.10 -7.55 -9.01
C VAL A 230 -22.05 -8.53 -8.32
N ARG A 231 -22.01 -9.80 -8.71
CA ARG A 231 -22.78 -10.88 -8.08
C ARG A 231 -22.62 -10.89 -6.56
N GLY A 232 -23.69 -11.19 -5.85
CA GLY A 232 -23.71 -11.29 -4.40
C GLY A 232 -23.55 -9.96 -3.67
N ARG A 233 -23.57 -8.83 -4.39
CA ARG A 233 -23.44 -7.49 -3.78
C ARG A 233 -24.70 -6.67 -3.94
N ASP A 234 -25.04 -5.90 -2.89
CA ASP A 234 -26.25 -5.11 -2.76
C ASP A 234 -27.50 -5.90 -3.17
N VAL A 235 -28.24 -5.45 -4.18
CA VAL A 235 -29.44 -6.11 -4.72
C VAL A 235 -29.19 -6.90 -6.01
N SER A 236 -27.94 -7.04 -6.45
CA SER A 236 -27.58 -7.96 -7.54
C SER A 236 -27.82 -9.42 -7.11
N ASP A 237 -28.28 -10.26 -8.04
CA ASP A 237 -28.40 -11.69 -7.79
C ASP A 237 -27.03 -12.34 -7.48
N GLY A 238 -27.03 -13.58 -7.08
CA GLY A 238 -25.85 -14.34 -6.68
C GLY A 238 -25.78 -14.51 -5.18
N LYS A 239 -24.99 -15.50 -4.74
CA LYS A 239 -24.94 -15.89 -3.34
C LYS A 239 -23.86 -15.13 -2.57
N ASP A 240 -22.62 -15.15 -3.09
CA ASP A 240 -21.45 -14.62 -2.40
C ASP A 240 -20.60 -13.76 -3.35
N PHE A 241 -19.83 -12.82 -2.78
CA PHE A 241 -18.78 -12.10 -3.47
C PHE A 241 -17.52 -12.98 -3.66
N GLY A 242 -16.79 -12.76 -4.76
CA GLY A 242 -15.49 -13.39 -5.01
C GLY A 242 -15.56 -14.66 -5.88
N ASP A 243 -16.62 -14.83 -6.67
CA ASP A 243 -16.64 -15.79 -7.79
C ASP A 243 -15.92 -15.17 -9.00
N TYR A 244 -14.61 -15.34 -9.05
CA TYR A 244 -13.75 -14.70 -10.04
C TYR A 244 -14.06 -15.17 -11.48
N ASP A 245 -14.44 -16.43 -11.67
CA ASP A 245 -14.83 -16.94 -13.00
C ASP A 245 -16.12 -16.31 -13.50
N ALA A 246 -17.08 -16.09 -12.61
CA ALA A 246 -18.30 -15.37 -12.94
C ALA A 246 -17.98 -13.90 -13.26
N ASP A 247 -17.08 -13.25 -12.50
CA ASP A 247 -16.68 -11.85 -12.73
C ASP A 247 -16.12 -11.63 -14.13
N VAL A 248 -15.34 -12.58 -14.69
CA VAL A 248 -14.82 -12.52 -16.07
C VAL A 248 -15.96 -12.54 -17.09
N LYS A 249 -16.90 -13.48 -16.94
CA LYS A 249 -18.05 -13.66 -17.85
C LYS A 249 -19.02 -12.48 -17.76
N ASP A 250 -19.32 -12.04 -16.54
CA ASP A 250 -20.19 -10.90 -16.29
C ASP A 250 -19.58 -9.59 -16.81
N GLY A 251 -18.24 -9.46 -16.76
CA GLY A 251 -17.53 -8.33 -17.34
C GLY A 251 -17.76 -8.21 -18.84
N TYR A 252 -17.68 -9.33 -19.57
CA TYR A 252 -18.03 -9.38 -20.99
C TYR A 252 -19.47 -8.91 -21.21
N ASP A 253 -20.43 -9.55 -20.51
CA ASP A 253 -21.85 -9.26 -20.67
C ASP A 253 -22.20 -7.81 -20.33
N ALA A 254 -21.55 -7.26 -19.30
CA ALA A 254 -21.76 -5.87 -18.88
C ALA A 254 -21.29 -4.87 -19.95
N VAL A 255 -20.14 -5.11 -20.58
CA VAL A 255 -19.66 -4.26 -21.68
C VAL A 255 -20.60 -4.32 -22.87
N GLU A 256 -21.03 -5.52 -23.28
CA GLU A 256 -21.93 -5.69 -24.43
C GLU A 256 -23.33 -5.13 -24.18
N TRP A 257 -23.81 -5.16 -22.94
CA TRP A 257 -25.05 -4.52 -22.55
C TRP A 257 -24.91 -3.00 -22.52
N ALA A 258 -23.84 -2.48 -21.91
CA ALA A 258 -23.59 -1.06 -21.77
C ALA A 258 -23.46 -0.36 -23.13
N SER A 259 -22.84 -1.02 -24.12
CA SER A 259 -22.70 -0.50 -25.48
C SER A 259 -24.04 -0.25 -26.20
N LYS A 260 -25.12 -0.91 -25.75
CA LYS A 260 -26.47 -0.84 -26.33
C LYS A 260 -27.44 0.04 -25.53
N LEU A 261 -26.96 0.73 -24.50
CA LEU A 261 -27.81 1.64 -23.73
C LEU A 261 -28.36 2.77 -24.62
N PRO A 262 -29.60 3.22 -24.36
CA PRO A 262 -30.18 4.35 -25.09
C PRO A 262 -29.27 5.58 -25.06
N GLY A 263 -28.91 6.09 -26.22
CA GLY A 263 -28.01 7.23 -26.39
C GLY A 263 -26.50 6.86 -26.40
N ALA A 264 -26.13 5.59 -26.26
CA ALA A 264 -24.75 5.15 -26.37
C ALA A 264 -24.25 5.16 -27.82
N ASN A 265 -22.95 5.43 -28.02
CA ASN A 265 -22.29 5.40 -29.32
C ASN A 265 -21.67 4.03 -29.67
N GLY A 266 -21.84 3.04 -28.83
CA GLY A 266 -21.27 1.71 -29.00
C GLY A 266 -19.86 1.53 -28.42
N HIS A 267 -19.21 2.59 -27.93
CA HIS A 267 -17.88 2.53 -27.33
C HIS A 267 -17.96 2.53 -25.80
N VAL A 268 -17.37 1.52 -25.17
CA VAL A 268 -17.36 1.37 -23.71
C VAL A 268 -15.91 1.48 -23.21
N GLY A 269 -15.70 2.35 -22.23
CA GLY A 269 -14.47 2.41 -21.45
C GLY A 269 -14.72 1.87 -20.04
N MET A 270 -13.73 1.24 -19.44
CA MET A 270 -13.82 0.79 -18.05
C MET A 270 -12.82 1.48 -17.16
N ILE A 271 -13.29 1.88 -15.97
CA ILE A 271 -12.46 2.39 -14.87
C ILE A 271 -12.63 1.51 -13.65
N GLY A 272 -11.73 1.68 -12.72
CA GLY A 272 -11.82 1.09 -11.39
C GLY A 272 -10.53 1.24 -10.63
N HIS A 273 -10.66 1.36 -9.31
CA HIS A 273 -9.56 1.39 -8.38
C HIS A 273 -9.59 0.11 -7.54
N SER A 274 -8.42 -0.47 -7.25
CA SER A 274 -8.35 -1.66 -6.42
C SER A 274 -9.12 -2.84 -7.04
N ASP A 275 -10.03 -3.45 -6.32
CA ASP A 275 -10.86 -4.56 -6.80
C ASP A 275 -11.75 -4.17 -8.00
N GLU A 276 -12.20 -2.91 -8.07
CA GLU A 276 -12.92 -2.41 -9.26
C GLU A 276 -12.01 -2.37 -10.50
N GLY A 277 -10.70 -2.09 -10.30
CA GLY A 277 -9.70 -2.18 -11.37
C GLY A 277 -9.40 -3.61 -11.79
N ARG A 278 -9.43 -4.57 -10.87
CA ARG A 278 -9.39 -6.01 -11.17
C ARG A 278 -10.55 -6.41 -12.08
N LEU A 279 -11.76 -5.91 -11.80
CA LEU A 279 -12.94 -6.18 -12.61
C LEU A 279 -12.83 -5.59 -14.03
N ALA A 280 -12.14 -4.45 -14.20
CA ALA A 280 -11.84 -3.91 -15.53
C ALA A 280 -10.86 -4.81 -16.29
N TRP A 281 -9.84 -5.37 -15.63
CA TRP A 281 -8.93 -6.34 -16.22
C TRP A 281 -9.63 -7.65 -16.59
N TYR A 282 -10.53 -8.15 -15.75
CA TYR A 282 -11.30 -9.38 -16.05
C TYR A 282 -12.21 -9.19 -17.28
N ALA A 283 -12.81 -8.02 -17.43
CA ALA A 283 -13.52 -7.70 -18.66
C ALA A 283 -12.58 -7.64 -19.87
N ALA A 284 -11.40 -7.02 -19.74
CA ALA A 284 -10.45 -6.89 -20.85
C ALA A 284 -9.91 -8.23 -21.34
N VAL A 285 -9.57 -9.18 -20.44
CA VAL A 285 -9.11 -10.52 -20.84
C VAL A 285 -10.23 -11.40 -21.42
N SER A 286 -11.50 -11.07 -21.18
CA SER A 286 -12.64 -11.71 -21.85
C SER A 286 -12.90 -11.21 -23.27
N ALA A 287 -12.20 -10.14 -23.68
CA ALA A 287 -12.17 -9.55 -25.02
C ALA A 287 -13.54 -9.19 -25.61
N PRO A 288 -14.43 -8.44 -24.94
CA PRO A 288 -15.70 -8.02 -25.50
C PRO A 288 -15.48 -7.01 -26.64
N PRO A 289 -16.17 -7.16 -27.79
CA PRO A 289 -15.94 -6.36 -28.99
C PRO A 289 -16.12 -4.83 -28.80
N HIS A 290 -17.00 -4.42 -27.88
CA HIS A 290 -17.29 -3.01 -27.65
C HIS A 290 -16.43 -2.35 -26.55
N LEU A 291 -15.47 -3.08 -25.95
CA LEU A 291 -14.53 -2.49 -25.01
C LEU A 291 -13.45 -1.71 -25.76
N SER A 292 -13.57 -0.40 -25.76
CA SER A 292 -12.72 0.51 -26.52
C SER A 292 -11.47 0.96 -25.76
N ALA A 293 -11.48 0.96 -24.43
CA ALA A 293 -10.33 1.28 -23.59
C ALA A 293 -10.56 0.89 -22.12
N ILE A 294 -9.48 0.67 -21.36
CA ILE A 294 -9.55 0.57 -19.89
C ILE A 294 -8.58 1.54 -19.21
N ALA A 295 -8.94 1.97 -18.00
CA ALA A 295 -8.12 2.84 -17.17
C ALA A 295 -8.16 2.38 -15.69
N PRO A 296 -7.66 1.17 -15.38
CA PRO A 296 -7.59 0.65 -14.02
C PRO A 296 -6.51 1.37 -13.20
N SER A 297 -6.72 1.48 -11.89
CA SER A 297 -5.72 2.00 -10.97
C SER A 297 -5.52 1.08 -9.76
N ALA A 298 -4.27 0.98 -9.28
CA ALA A 298 -3.91 0.22 -8.07
C ALA A 298 -4.50 -1.21 -8.08
N ALA A 299 -4.35 -1.95 -9.18
CA ALA A 299 -5.10 -3.17 -9.40
C ALA A 299 -4.27 -4.33 -9.96
N THR A 300 -4.54 -5.53 -9.45
CA THR A 300 -4.08 -6.79 -10.01
C THR A 300 -5.25 -7.77 -10.18
N GLY A 301 -5.18 -8.61 -11.19
CA GLY A 301 -6.09 -9.74 -11.38
C GLY A 301 -5.42 -11.10 -11.14
N ASP A 302 -4.24 -11.08 -10.51
CA ASP A 302 -3.47 -12.28 -10.16
C ASP A 302 -3.35 -12.37 -8.62
N PRO A 303 -4.36 -12.92 -7.91
CA PRO A 303 -4.47 -12.83 -6.45
C PRO A 303 -3.34 -13.49 -5.66
N TRP A 304 -2.60 -14.42 -6.26
CA TRP A 304 -1.44 -15.04 -5.62
C TRP A 304 -0.19 -14.13 -5.57
N ARG A 305 -0.26 -12.96 -6.22
CA ARG A 305 0.85 -12.00 -6.27
C ARG A 305 0.68 -10.87 -5.26
N ILE A 306 -0.53 -10.64 -4.72
CA ILE A 306 -0.78 -9.47 -3.87
C ILE A 306 -1.86 -9.65 -2.81
N VAL A 307 -3.09 -10.00 -3.18
CA VAL A 307 -4.22 -10.16 -2.25
C VAL A 307 -4.97 -11.44 -2.61
N PRO A 308 -4.95 -12.43 -1.74
CA PRO A 308 -4.47 -12.50 -0.35
C PRO A 308 -3.00 -12.93 -0.19
N TYR A 309 -2.30 -13.25 -1.26
CA TYR A 309 -0.93 -13.75 -1.21
C TYR A 309 0.03 -12.78 -1.89
N GLU A 310 1.25 -12.69 -1.39
CA GLU A 310 2.39 -12.12 -2.09
C GLU A 310 3.38 -13.24 -2.38
N ASP A 311 3.52 -13.58 -3.68
CA ASP A 311 4.32 -14.72 -4.14
C ASP A 311 4.00 -16.03 -3.41
N MET A 312 2.70 -16.30 -3.22
CA MET A 312 2.13 -17.42 -2.47
C MET A 312 2.46 -17.43 -0.97
N VAL A 313 2.96 -16.35 -0.40
CA VAL A 313 3.01 -16.15 1.05
C VAL A 313 1.77 -15.36 1.47
N PHE A 314 1.05 -15.88 2.45
CA PHE A 314 -0.23 -15.31 2.84
C PHE A 314 -0.05 -13.99 3.60
N SER A 315 -0.91 -13.03 3.33
CA SER A 315 -0.94 -11.72 3.98
C SER A 315 -2.14 -11.59 4.91
N PRO A 316 -1.99 -11.88 6.22
CA PRO A 316 -3.10 -11.96 7.16
C PRO A 316 -3.80 -10.63 7.42
N ILE A 317 -3.15 -9.50 7.11
CA ILE A 317 -3.77 -8.17 7.24
C ILE A 317 -5.00 -7.99 6.34
N ASN A 318 -5.14 -8.79 5.28
CA ASN A 318 -6.30 -8.79 4.40
C ASN A 318 -7.60 -9.30 5.08
N VAL A 319 -7.51 -9.84 6.30
CA VAL A 319 -8.70 -10.25 7.07
C VAL A 319 -9.69 -9.10 7.29
N ALA A 320 -9.18 -7.88 7.48
CA ALA A 320 -10.02 -6.69 7.62
C ALA A 320 -10.90 -6.46 6.39
N TRP A 321 -10.30 -6.53 5.19
CA TRP A 321 -11.03 -6.39 3.94
C TRP A 321 -11.99 -7.57 3.70
N ALA A 322 -11.57 -8.79 4.01
CA ALA A 322 -12.44 -9.94 3.91
C ALA A 322 -13.69 -9.82 4.83
N CYS A 323 -13.51 -9.33 6.06
CA CYS A 323 -14.61 -9.03 6.98
C CYS A 323 -15.54 -7.92 6.45
N LEU A 324 -14.97 -6.83 5.90
CA LEU A 324 -15.73 -5.75 5.26
C LEU A 324 -16.63 -6.28 4.14
N MET A 325 -16.16 -7.30 3.41
CA MET A 325 -16.80 -7.86 2.22
C MET A 325 -17.68 -9.09 2.48
N ARG A 326 -17.83 -9.53 3.74
CA ARG A 326 -18.48 -10.83 4.09
C ARG A 326 -19.95 -10.94 3.68
N SER A 327 -20.70 -9.83 3.68
CA SER A 327 -22.13 -9.81 3.39
C SER A 327 -22.43 -9.08 2.08
N ARG A 328 -23.72 -8.98 1.74
CA ARG A 328 -24.16 -8.28 0.53
C ARG A 328 -23.87 -6.77 0.55
N LYS A 329 -23.74 -6.17 1.74
CA LYS A 329 -23.35 -4.77 1.95
C LYS A 329 -22.02 -4.68 2.66
N LEU A 330 -21.38 -3.52 2.61
CA LEU A 330 -20.17 -3.28 3.37
C LEU A 330 -20.48 -3.35 4.87
N GLU A 331 -19.70 -4.14 5.59
CA GLU A 331 -19.79 -4.23 7.04
C GLU A 331 -19.03 -3.09 7.70
N ASN A 332 -19.45 -2.71 8.91
CA ASN A 332 -18.67 -1.80 9.72
C ASN A 332 -17.53 -2.58 10.41
N ILE A 333 -16.29 -2.22 10.08
CA ILE A 333 -15.08 -2.83 10.65
C ILE A 333 -14.31 -1.87 11.55
N SER A 334 -14.85 -0.67 11.84
CA SER A 334 -14.13 0.37 12.62
C SER A 334 -13.82 -0.05 14.05
N ASP A 335 -14.64 -0.93 14.63
CA ASP A 335 -14.53 -1.37 16.02
C ASP A 335 -13.70 -2.67 16.17
N LEU A 336 -13.23 -3.25 15.06
CA LEU A 336 -12.44 -4.48 15.10
C LEU A 336 -11.01 -4.21 15.61
N ASP A 337 -10.59 -4.99 16.60
CA ASP A 337 -9.18 -4.99 17.05
C ASP A 337 -8.33 -5.92 16.20
N ILE A 338 -8.09 -5.51 14.95
CA ILE A 338 -7.34 -6.28 13.95
C ILE A 338 -5.95 -6.63 14.49
N GLY A 339 -5.26 -5.67 15.10
CA GLY A 339 -3.91 -5.88 15.62
C GLY A 339 -3.82 -6.95 16.71
N ALA A 340 -4.85 -7.08 17.57
CA ALA A 340 -4.88 -8.15 18.57
C ALA A 340 -5.19 -9.52 17.93
N ALA A 341 -6.12 -9.55 16.98
CA ALA A 341 -6.51 -10.80 16.33
C ALA A 341 -5.39 -11.40 15.48
N LEU A 342 -4.58 -10.58 14.81
CA LEU A 342 -3.51 -11.04 13.93
C LEU A 342 -2.47 -11.96 14.62
N THR A 343 -2.37 -11.94 15.96
CA THR A 343 -1.51 -12.87 16.72
C THR A 343 -2.14 -14.23 17.00
N HIS A 344 -3.40 -14.45 16.58
CA HIS A 344 -4.11 -15.72 16.78
C HIS A 344 -3.72 -16.76 15.71
N LEU A 345 -3.65 -18.01 16.15
CA LEU A 345 -3.46 -19.19 15.30
C LEU A 345 -4.54 -20.25 15.62
N PRO A 346 -5.01 -21.01 14.63
CA PRO A 346 -4.62 -20.96 13.21
C PRO A 346 -5.22 -19.76 12.49
N LEU A 347 -4.61 -19.36 11.37
CA LEU A 347 -5.06 -18.22 10.56
C LEU A 347 -6.47 -18.38 10.00
N SER A 348 -6.93 -19.62 9.78
CA SER A 348 -8.30 -19.92 9.34
C SER A 348 -9.37 -19.28 10.25
N ASP A 349 -9.06 -19.12 11.54
CA ASP A 349 -10.01 -18.69 12.56
C ASP A 349 -9.98 -17.17 12.80
N LEU A 350 -9.11 -16.42 12.09
CA LEU A 350 -9.00 -14.97 12.26
C LEU A 350 -10.33 -14.22 12.13
N PRO A 351 -11.21 -14.50 11.15
CA PRO A 351 -12.51 -13.83 11.08
C PRO A 351 -13.38 -14.06 12.30
N GLN A 352 -13.37 -15.28 12.87
CA GLN A 352 -14.13 -15.61 14.07
C GLN A 352 -13.58 -14.87 15.30
N GLN A 353 -12.25 -14.77 15.43
CA GLN A 353 -11.59 -14.02 16.51
C GLN A 353 -11.89 -12.53 16.46
N LEU A 354 -12.09 -12.00 15.26
CA LEU A 354 -12.53 -10.62 15.03
C LEU A 354 -14.05 -10.42 15.26
N GLY A 355 -14.82 -11.49 15.47
CA GLY A 355 -16.28 -11.40 15.55
C GLY A 355 -16.96 -11.24 14.20
N CYS A 356 -16.25 -11.45 13.09
CA CYS A 356 -16.84 -11.42 11.75
C CYS A 356 -17.72 -12.65 11.47
N GLY A 357 -17.54 -13.75 12.19
CA GLY A 357 -18.21 -15.03 11.90
C GLY A 357 -17.71 -15.69 10.63
N ASP A 358 -18.61 -16.33 9.89
CA ASP A 358 -18.25 -16.99 8.62
C ASP A 358 -17.99 -15.96 7.52
N VAL A 359 -16.83 -16.09 6.88
CA VAL A 359 -16.39 -15.23 5.76
C VAL A 359 -16.04 -16.12 4.56
N PRO A 360 -16.99 -16.33 3.63
CA PRO A 360 -16.80 -17.28 2.51
C PRO A 360 -15.58 -16.98 1.65
N LEU A 361 -15.23 -15.70 1.46
CA LEU A 361 -14.04 -15.30 0.72
C LEU A 361 -12.75 -15.77 1.41
N TRP A 362 -12.66 -15.58 2.74
CA TRP A 362 -11.52 -16.04 3.53
C TRP A 362 -11.36 -17.55 3.47
N ASN A 363 -12.45 -18.27 3.62
CA ASN A 363 -12.44 -19.73 3.58
C ASN A 363 -11.95 -20.25 2.22
N ARG A 364 -12.36 -19.60 1.11
CA ARG A 364 -11.84 -19.92 -0.22
C ARG A 364 -10.33 -19.69 -0.31
N TRP A 365 -9.84 -18.57 0.18
CA TRP A 365 -8.39 -18.30 0.18
C TRP A 365 -7.62 -19.36 0.94
N MET A 366 -8.06 -19.71 2.14
CA MET A 366 -7.42 -20.75 2.96
C MET A 366 -7.47 -22.15 2.34
N ALA A 367 -8.46 -22.42 1.49
CA ALA A 367 -8.58 -23.70 0.79
C ALA A 367 -7.59 -23.86 -0.37
N HIS A 368 -6.96 -22.77 -0.84
CA HIS A 368 -6.06 -22.75 -1.99
C HIS A 368 -4.67 -22.20 -1.64
N PRO A 369 -3.87 -22.90 -0.77
CA PRO A 369 -2.58 -22.39 -0.28
C PRO A 369 -1.44 -22.51 -1.30
N THR A 370 -1.69 -23.11 -2.48
CA THR A 370 -0.72 -23.24 -3.58
C THR A 370 -1.29 -22.66 -4.85
N LEU A 371 -0.44 -22.35 -5.83
CA LEU A 371 -0.88 -21.88 -7.14
C LEU A 371 -1.49 -23.03 -7.96
N ASP A 372 -2.71 -23.39 -7.62
CA ASP A 372 -3.48 -24.49 -8.23
C ASP A 372 -4.35 -24.04 -9.43
N ALA A 373 -5.24 -24.90 -9.86
CA ALA A 373 -6.14 -24.63 -10.97
C ALA A 373 -7.14 -23.50 -10.67
N TYR A 374 -7.54 -23.33 -9.40
CA TYR A 374 -8.43 -22.25 -8.98
C TYR A 374 -7.83 -20.87 -9.30
N TRP A 375 -6.58 -20.61 -8.91
CA TRP A 375 -5.93 -19.34 -9.18
C TRP A 375 -5.63 -19.11 -10.67
N ARG A 376 -5.26 -20.19 -11.39
CA ARG A 376 -4.85 -20.10 -12.80
C ARG A 376 -6.02 -19.85 -13.76
N ALA A 377 -7.23 -20.29 -13.41
CA ALA A 377 -8.39 -20.24 -14.30
C ALA A 377 -8.75 -18.80 -14.74
N HIS A 378 -8.63 -17.85 -13.84
CA HIS A 378 -9.01 -16.44 -14.09
C HIS A 378 -7.80 -15.47 -14.10
N ALA A 379 -6.58 -16.00 -14.11
CA ALA A 379 -5.37 -15.20 -14.10
C ALA A 379 -5.27 -14.22 -15.28
N VAL A 380 -5.07 -12.94 -14.99
CA VAL A 380 -4.89 -11.92 -16.02
C VAL A 380 -3.62 -12.18 -16.81
N THR A 381 -2.50 -12.47 -16.14
CA THR A 381 -1.21 -12.76 -16.81
C THR A 381 -1.30 -13.94 -17.78
N THR A 382 -2.03 -14.99 -17.43
CA THR A 382 -2.24 -16.16 -18.31
C THR A 382 -3.04 -15.80 -19.55
N ASN A 383 -3.98 -14.88 -19.45
CA ASN A 383 -4.92 -14.50 -20.50
C ASN A 383 -4.60 -13.13 -21.14
N ILE A 384 -3.43 -12.55 -20.84
CA ILE A 384 -3.07 -11.19 -21.24
C ILE A 384 -3.08 -10.96 -22.76
N ALA A 385 -2.80 -11.99 -23.56
CA ALA A 385 -2.82 -11.93 -25.02
C ALA A 385 -4.22 -11.68 -25.61
N ASN A 386 -5.28 -11.89 -24.82
CA ASN A 386 -6.65 -11.61 -25.22
C ASN A 386 -7.00 -10.11 -25.14
N VAL A 387 -6.24 -9.31 -24.39
CA VAL A 387 -6.48 -7.88 -24.25
C VAL A 387 -6.27 -7.17 -25.56
N LYS A 388 -7.32 -6.51 -26.07
CA LYS A 388 -7.32 -5.76 -27.32
C LYS A 388 -7.50 -4.26 -27.13
N ALA A 389 -8.11 -3.88 -26.02
CA ALA A 389 -8.37 -2.50 -25.67
C ALA A 389 -7.08 -1.79 -25.21
N PRO A 390 -6.85 -0.53 -25.60
CA PRO A 390 -5.80 0.31 -25.04
C PRO A 390 -5.93 0.44 -23.51
N VAL A 391 -4.78 0.51 -22.82
CA VAL A 391 -4.71 0.46 -21.36
C VAL A 391 -3.99 1.66 -20.79
N LEU A 392 -4.65 2.43 -19.92
CA LEU A 392 -4.03 3.43 -19.05
C LEU A 392 -3.90 2.83 -17.64
N GLN A 393 -2.68 2.50 -17.24
CA GLN A 393 -2.39 1.98 -15.91
C GLN A 393 -1.88 3.07 -14.98
N ILE A 394 -2.45 3.18 -13.78
CA ILE A 394 -2.09 4.18 -12.78
C ILE A 394 -1.86 3.46 -11.46
N SER A 395 -0.68 3.65 -10.82
CA SER A 395 -0.43 3.14 -9.47
C SER A 395 0.69 3.92 -8.79
N GLY A 396 1.02 3.51 -7.57
CA GLY A 396 2.11 4.06 -6.76
C GLY A 396 3.21 3.04 -6.50
N TRP A 397 4.43 3.51 -6.27
CA TRP A 397 5.59 2.65 -5.99
C TRP A 397 5.46 1.88 -4.66
N TYR A 398 4.66 2.39 -3.73
CA TYR A 398 4.37 1.75 -2.44
C TYR A 398 2.99 1.09 -2.39
N ASP A 399 2.30 1.04 -3.54
CA ASP A 399 1.13 0.20 -3.68
C ASP A 399 1.56 -1.27 -3.61
N ASP A 400 0.81 -2.07 -2.89
CA ASP A 400 0.98 -3.51 -2.85
C ASP A 400 0.51 -4.19 -4.16
N SER A 401 0.10 -3.40 -5.17
CA SER A 401 -0.32 -3.90 -6.48
C SER A 401 0.81 -3.88 -7.51
N ARG A 402 1.33 -5.05 -7.85
CA ARG A 402 2.31 -5.25 -8.94
C ARG A 402 1.67 -5.22 -10.33
N GLY A 403 0.36 -5.43 -10.40
CA GLY A 403 -0.37 -5.60 -11.66
C GLY A 403 -0.03 -4.57 -12.73
N PRO A 404 -0.01 -3.26 -12.44
CA PRO A 404 0.31 -2.24 -13.43
C PRO A 404 1.63 -2.46 -14.17
N ILE A 405 2.69 -2.84 -13.48
CA ILE A 405 4.00 -3.11 -14.10
C ILE A 405 4.05 -4.50 -14.72
N ASP A 406 3.59 -5.52 -14.01
CA ASP A 406 3.60 -6.92 -14.51
C ASP A 406 2.79 -7.02 -15.81
N TYR A 407 1.63 -6.35 -15.90
CA TYR A 407 0.79 -6.37 -17.11
C TYR A 407 1.36 -5.51 -18.23
N THR A 408 2.00 -4.38 -17.91
CA THR A 408 2.74 -3.60 -18.92
C THR A 408 3.86 -4.45 -19.55
N ASN A 409 4.66 -5.13 -18.70
CA ASN A 409 5.71 -6.04 -19.17
C ASN A 409 5.14 -7.20 -20.01
N ALA A 410 4.05 -7.81 -19.54
CA ALA A 410 3.41 -8.92 -20.24
C ALA A 410 2.84 -8.49 -21.60
N LEU A 411 2.14 -7.35 -21.66
CA LEU A 411 1.57 -6.81 -22.90
C LEU A 411 2.68 -6.43 -23.90
N ASN A 412 3.76 -5.82 -23.46
CA ASN A 412 4.88 -5.46 -24.34
C ASN A 412 5.52 -6.67 -25.03
N ASN A 413 5.34 -7.88 -24.48
CA ASN A 413 5.79 -9.14 -25.08
C ASN A 413 4.74 -9.78 -26.02
N VAL A 414 3.53 -9.22 -26.13
CA VAL A 414 2.49 -9.71 -27.03
C VAL A 414 2.56 -8.99 -28.37
N LYS A 415 2.75 -9.75 -29.46
CA LYS A 415 2.78 -9.16 -30.81
C LYS A 415 1.45 -8.48 -31.14
N GLY A 416 1.53 -7.19 -31.52
CA GLY A 416 0.35 -6.42 -31.87
C GLY A 416 -0.53 -6.04 -30.68
N HIS A 417 0.04 -6.00 -29.48
CA HIS A 417 -0.66 -5.51 -28.28
C HIS A 417 -1.15 -4.07 -28.48
N PRO A 418 -2.23 -3.68 -27.77
CA PRO A 418 -2.72 -2.31 -27.82
C PRO A 418 -1.73 -1.33 -27.16
N TYR A 419 -1.94 -0.04 -27.40
CA TYR A 419 -1.15 1.00 -26.74
C TYR A 419 -1.36 0.91 -25.21
N VAL A 420 -0.24 0.89 -24.49
CA VAL A 420 -0.21 0.84 -23.02
C VAL A 420 0.44 2.09 -22.48
N ARG A 421 -0.26 2.79 -21.61
CA ARG A 421 0.25 3.93 -20.85
C ARG A 421 0.42 3.54 -19.40
N LEU A 422 1.62 3.73 -18.84
CA LEU A 422 1.96 3.46 -17.45
C LEU A 422 2.25 4.77 -16.71
N VAL A 423 1.56 5.00 -15.58
CA VAL A 423 1.77 6.14 -14.69
C VAL A 423 2.05 5.60 -13.28
N MET A 424 3.30 5.73 -12.81
CA MET A 424 3.74 5.25 -11.50
C MET A 424 4.13 6.42 -10.61
N GLY A 425 3.28 6.72 -9.64
CA GLY A 425 3.45 7.84 -8.72
C GLY A 425 4.09 7.46 -7.38
N PRO A 426 4.31 8.43 -6.49
CA PRO A 426 4.92 8.20 -5.18
C PRO A 426 3.96 7.61 -4.15
N GLY A 427 2.73 7.31 -4.51
CA GLY A 427 1.68 6.85 -3.59
C GLY A 427 1.78 5.39 -3.19
N ALA A 428 0.90 5.02 -2.26
CA ALA A 428 0.53 3.66 -1.91
C ALA A 428 -0.83 3.30 -2.54
N HIS A 429 -1.59 2.39 -1.94
CA HIS A 429 -2.82 1.84 -2.52
C HIS A 429 -3.90 2.90 -2.85
N LYS A 430 -4.02 3.98 -2.09
CA LYS A 430 -4.94 5.10 -2.44
C LYS A 430 -4.54 5.88 -3.69
N GLY A 431 -3.43 5.50 -4.33
CA GLY A 431 -3.00 6.00 -5.61
C GLY A 431 -2.31 7.35 -5.57
N VAL A 432 -2.19 7.95 -6.76
CA VAL A 432 -1.37 9.15 -7.00
C VAL A 432 -2.05 10.46 -6.60
N ASP A 433 -3.34 10.44 -6.29
CA ASP A 433 -4.12 11.66 -5.99
C ASP A 433 -3.82 12.27 -4.61
N TYR A 434 -3.21 11.48 -3.70
CA TYR A 434 -3.11 11.82 -2.27
C TYR A 434 -1.70 12.19 -1.79
N VAL A 435 -0.74 12.33 -2.67
CA VAL A 435 0.68 12.44 -2.30
C VAL A 435 1.25 13.85 -2.42
N ALA A 436 0.52 14.87 -2.01
CA ALA A 436 1.05 16.23 -2.03
C ALA A 436 2.02 16.55 -0.89
N GLY A 437 2.10 15.74 0.12
CA GLY A 437 2.82 16.06 1.34
C GLY A 437 4.30 16.35 1.13
N GLU A 438 5.11 15.39 1.44
CA GLU A 438 6.55 15.47 1.52
C GLU A 438 7.26 15.65 0.17
N PHE A 439 6.62 15.22 -0.90
CA PHE A 439 7.20 15.23 -2.25
C PHE A 439 6.86 16.50 -3.04
N GLY A 440 6.11 17.43 -2.44
CA GLY A 440 5.67 18.67 -3.08
C GLY A 440 4.42 18.51 -3.94
N ALA A 441 3.85 19.64 -4.36
CA ALA A 441 2.60 19.69 -5.14
C ALA A 441 2.67 18.93 -6.46
N GLN A 442 3.81 18.99 -7.11
CA GLN A 442 4.06 18.30 -8.38
C GLN A 442 3.94 16.78 -8.28
N SER A 443 3.95 16.21 -7.08
CA SER A 443 3.78 14.76 -6.89
C SER A 443 2.34 14.29 -7.12
N ARG A 444 1.35 15.17 -6.99
CA ARG A 444 -0.07 14.84 -7.18
C ARG A 444 -0.44 14.77 -8.64
N VAL A 445 -1.32 13.83 -8.95
CA VAL A 445 -1.91 13.64 -10.27
C VAL A 445 -3.42 13.68 -10.16
N ASP A 446 -4.07 14.42 -11.04
CA ASP A 446 -5.51 14.35 -11.21
C ASP A 446 -5.87 13.12 -12.07
N THR A 447 -6.10 12.00 -11.40
CA THR A 447 -6.45 10.72 -12.04
C THR A 447 -7.69 10.83 -12.91
N ARG A 448 -8.70 11.58 -12.47
CA ARG A 448 -9.94 11.74 -13.25
C ARG A 448 -9.71 12.49 -14.54
N ARG A 449 -8.85 13.53 -14.51
CA ARG A 449 -8.47 14.27 -15.71
C ARG A 449 -7.66 13.40 -16.69
N LEU A 450 -6.75 12.55 -16.19
CA LEU A 450 -6.03 11.58 -17.03
C LEU A 450 -7.00 10.61 -17.71
N GLN A 451 -7.92 10.04 -16.94
CA GLN A 451 -8.95 9.12 -17.44
C GLN A 451 -9.89 9.81 -18.44
N LEU A 452 -10.32 11.06 -18.16
CA LEU A 452 -11.17 11.81 -19.07
C LEU A 452 -10.48 12.07 -20.41
N ARG A 453 -9.22 12.51 -20.39
CA ARG A 453 -8.43 12.73 -21.61
C ARG A 453 -8.22 11.43 -22.41
N TRP A 454 -8.02 10.30 -21.70
CA TRP A 454 -7.91 8.96 -22.28
C TRP A 454 -9.18 8.58 -23.02
N PHE A 455 -10.33 8.73 -22.39
CA PHE A 455 -11.62 8.36 -22.97
C PHE A 455 -12.11 9.36 -24.00
N ASP A 456 -11.76 10.64 -23.93
CA ASP A 456 -11.98 11.61 -25.01
C ASP A 456 -11.39 11.12 -26.35
N HIS A 457 -10.23 10.49 -26.31
CA HIS A 457 -9.61 9.90 -27.50
C HIS A 457 -10.32 8.59 -27.91
N TYR A 458 -10.34 7.60 -27.03
CA TYR A 458 -10.73 6.24 -27.40
C TYR A 458 -12.25 6.01 -27.50
N LEU A 459 -13.07 6.79 -26.83
CA LEU A 459 -14.52 6.64 -26.86
C LEU A 459 -15.23 7.70 -27.70
N LEU A 460 -14.65 8.90 -27.80
CA LEU A 460 -15.24 10.01 -28.55
C LEU A 460 -14.48 10.33 -29.85
N GLY A 461 -13.34 9.67 -30.10
CA GLY A 461 -12.53 9.88 -31.32
C GLY A 461 -11.83 11.22 -31.39
N LYS A 462 -11.65 11.93 -30.25
CA LYS A 462 -10.96 13.22 -30.25
C LYS A 462 -9.46 13.05 -30.51
N ASP A 463 -8.91 13.79 -31.45
CA ASP A 463 -7.45 13.84 -31.64
C ASP A 463 -6.82 14.78 -30.61
N ASN A 464 -6.51 14.24 -29.44
CA ASN A 464 -5.85 14.94 -28.34
C ASN A 464 -4.40 14.49 -28.14
N GLY A 465 -3.88 13.62 -28.99
CA GLY A 465 -2.48 13.18 -29.03
C GLY A 465 -2.08 12.14 -27.96
N VAL A 466 -3.02 11.66 -27.14
CA VAL A 466 -2.70 10.78 -26.01
C VAL A 466 -2.07 9.45 -26.43
N ASP A 467 -2.38 8.98 -27.62
CA ASP A 467 -1.87 7.75 -28.26
C ASP A 467 -0.45 7.89 -28.85
N ARG A 468 0.07 9.12 -28.90
CA ARG A 468 1.39 9.46 -29.46
C ARG A 468 2.39 9.99 -28.43
N GLU A 469 1.97 10.08 -27.18
CA GLU A 469 2.83 10.50 -26.07
C GLU A 469 3.78 9.38 -25.64
N GLN A 470 4.86 9.74 -24.94
CA GLN A 470 5.74 8.75 -24.32
C GLN A 470 4.92 7.84 -23.40
N PRO A 471 5.06 6.52 -23.51
CA PRO A 471 4.13 5.57 -22.88
C PRO A 471 4.30 5.43 -21.36
N VAL A 472 5.31 6.03 -20.76
CA VAL A 472 5.63 5.83 -19.35
C VAL A 472 5.89 7.16 -18.65
N ASP A 473 5.18 7.39 -17.55
CA ASP A 473 5.45 8.46 -16.59
C ASP A 473 5.79 7.84 -15.24
N VAL A 474 6.96 8.12 -14.73
CA VAL A 474 7.43 7.64 -13.43
C VAL A 474 7.81 8.79 -12.52
N PHE A 475 7.39 8.72 -11.28
CA PHE A 475 7.87 9.60 -10.23
C PHE A 475 9.18 9.04 -9.68
N VAL A 476 10.23 9.88 -9.68
CA VAL A 476 11.58 9.51 -9.23
C VAL A 476 11.80 10.08 -7.84
N PHE A 477 11.88 9.20 -6.84
CA PHE A 477 12.22 9.58 -5.48
C PHE A 477 13.66 10.09 -5.38
N GLY A 478 13.93 10.96 -4.43
CA GLY A 478 15.21 11.64 -4.30
C GLY A 478 15.25 12.93 -5.11
N ASP A 479 14.99 12.85 -6.39
CA ASP A 479 14.76 14.04 -7.25
C ASP A 479 13.37 14.64 -7.03
N ASN A 480 12.42 13.84 -6.54
CA ASN A 480 11.02 14.19 -6.31
C ASN A 480 10.36 14.85 -7.52
N ALA A 481 10.57 14.24 -8.66
CA ALA A 481 10.11 14.75 -9.96
C ALA A 481 9.53 13.65 -10.84
N TRP A 482 8.58 14.03 -11.69
CA TRP A 482 8.08 13.16 -12.76
C TRP A 482 9.04 13.13 -13.92
N ARG A 483 9.17 11.95 -14.51
CA ARG A 483 9.98 11.72 -15.71
C ARG A 483 9.22 10.90 -16.72
N LYS A 484 9.24 11.34 -17.98
CA LYS A 484 8.68 10.61 -19.11
C LYS A 484 9.73 9.68 -19.69
N GLU A 485 9.32 8.49 -20.07
CA GLU A 485 10.18 7.44 -20.61
C GLU A 485 9.55 6.81 -21.85
N ASP A 486 10.41 6.42 -22.80
CA ASP A 486 9.98 5.83 -24.07
C ASP A 486 9.56 4.37 -23.96
N ALA A 487 9.95 3.70 -22.89
CA ALA A 487 9.63 2.30 -22.64
C ALA A 487 9.78 1.91 -21.17
N TRP A 488 9.10 0.86 -20.79
CA TRP A 488 9.32 0.12 -19.55
C TRP A 488 9.47 -1.39 -19.89
N PRO A 489 10.48 -2.11 -19.37
CA PRO A 489 11.62 -1.61 -18.58
C PRO A 489 12.49 -0.61 -19.34
N LEU A 490 13.23 0.24 -18.60
CA LEU A 490 14.11 1.23 -19.20
C LEU A 490 15.23 0.56 -19.99
N GLN A 491 15.35 0.87 -21.29
CA GLN A 491 16.38 0.26 -22.15
C GLN A 491 17.81 0.63 -21.74
N ARG A 492 18.00 1.79 -21.09
CA ARG A 492 19.30 2.25 -20.59
C ARG A 492 19.69 1.68 -19.24
N ALA A 493 18.78 0.94 -18.57
CA ALA A 493 19.07 0.35 -17.27
C ALA A 493 20.15 -0.73 -17.38
N VAL A 494 21.10 -0.72 -16.47
CA VAL A 494 22.19 -1.69 -16.41
C VAL A 494 22.06 -2.48 -15.11
N ASN A 495 21.89 -3.79 -15.24
CA ASN A 495 21.86 -4.69 -14.09
C ASN A 495 23.19 -4.68 -13.35
N THR A 496 23.23 -4.13 -12.16
CA THR A 496 24.40 -4.01 -11.31
C THR A 496 24.28 -4.93 -10.11
N LYS A 497 25.28 -5.82 -9.93
CA LYS A 497 25.33 -6.73 -8.79
C LYS A 497 25.96 -6.06 -7.58
N TRP A 498 25.32 -6.24 -6.45
CA TRP A 498 25.84 -5.91 -5.12
C TRP A 498 25.98 -7.19 -4.32
N TYR A 499 27.04 -7.30 -3.53
CA TYR A 499 27.38 -8.48 -2.77
C TYR A 499 27.37 -8.16 -1.28
N VAL A 500 26.84 -9.08 -0.49
CA VAL A 500 26.87 -9.02 0.97
C VAL A 500 28.04 -9.83 1.49
N SER A 501 28.71 -9.32 2.53
CA SER A 501 29.79 -10.02 3.23
C SER A 501 29.91 -9.55 4.67
N SER A 502 30.50 -10.39 5.53
CA SER A 502 30.79 -10.07 6.92
C SER A 502 31.93 -10.97 7.44
N ALA A 503 32.38 -10.75 8.64
CA ALA A 503 33.18 -11.69 9.40
C ALA A 503 32.32 -12.57 10.35
N GLY A 504 30.99 -12.55 10.21
CA GLY A 504 30.06 -13.38 10.97
C GLY A 504 29.27 -12.63 12.05
N SER A 505 29.19 -11.29 11.99
CA SER A 505 28.56 -10.45 13.01
C SER A 505 27.64 -9.39 12.40
N ALA A 506 26.91 -9.71 11.31
CA ALA A 506 26.03 -8.76 10.61
C ALA A 506 24.64 -8.56 11.26
N ASN A 507 24.42 -8.97 12.51
CA ASN A 507 23.08 -9.01 13.16
C ASN A 507 22.46 -7.66 13.47
N THR A 508 23.20 -6.56 13.41
CA THR A 508 22.68 -5.21 13.64
C THR A 508 23.34 -4.19 12.73
N SER A 509 22.81 -2.97 12.65
CA SER A 509 23.47 -1.88 11.91
C SER A 509 24.81 -1.43 12.51
N GLY A 510 25.16 -1.87 13.70
CA GLY A 510 26.46 -1.69 14.34
C GLY A 510 27.40 -2.88 14.16
N GLY A 511 26.97 -3.95 13.46
CA GLY A 511 27.78 -5.12 13.13
C GLY A 511 28.75 -4.88 11.96
N ASP A 512 29.30 -5.96 11.45
CA ASP A 512 30.34 -5.95 10.42
C ASP A 512 29.83 -6.21 8.99
N GLY A 513 28.50 -6.18 8.79
CA GLY A 513 27.86 -6.43 7.50
C GLY A 513 28.18 -5.37 6.45
N VAL A 514 28.79 -5.78 5.36
CA VAL A 514 29.19 -4.93 4.22
C VAL A 514 28.37 -5.25 2.98
N LEU A 515 27.96 -4.23 2.27
CA LEU A 515 27.34 -4.28 0.95
C LEU A 515 28.27 -3.58 -0.06
N ASP A 516 28.75 -4.29 -1.08
CA ASP A 516 29.70 -3.73 -2.05
C ASP A 516 29.43 -4.31 -3.47
N THR A 517 29.88 -3.59 -4.49
CA THR A 517 29.85 -4.05 -5.88
C THR A 517 31.00 -5.01 -6.21
N VAL A 518 32.00 -5.07 -5.36
CA VAL A 518 33.14 -5.98 -5.51
C VAL A 518 32.81 -7.32 -4.83
N PRO A 519 32.91 -8.47 -5.54
CA PRO A 519 32.70 -9.77 -4.95
C PRO A 519 33.67 -10.01 -3.79
N PRO A 520 33.23 -10.54 -2.64
CA PRO A 520 34.12 -10.85 -1.54
C PRO A 520 35.05 -12.02 -1.91
N THR A 521 36.31 -11.97 -1.46
CA THR A 521 37.30 -13.06 -1.61
C THR A 521 37.10 -14.20 -0.63
N GLY A 522 36.31 -13.97 0.41
CA GLY A 522 35.89 -14.94 1.45
C GLY A 522 34.87 -14.26 2.34
N ALA A 523 33.92 -15.01 2.87
CA ALA A 523 32.92 -14.51 3.80
C ALA A 523 32.62 -15.61 4.83
N ALA A 524 32.43 -15.21 6.09
CA ALA A 524 31.84 -16.07 7.10
C ALA A 524 30.33 -16.22 6.81
N ALA A 525 29.72 -17.27 7.35
CA ALA A 525 28.30 -17.39 7.37
C ALA A 525 27.74 -16.58 8.55
N ASP A 526 26.80 -15.68 8.29
CA ASP A 526 26.04 -15.04 9.35
C ASP A 526 24.88 -15.92 9.77
N THR A 527 24.50 -15.82 11.03
CA THR A 527 23.39 -16.57 11.60
C THR A 527 22.49 -15.66 12.43
N PHE A 528 21.21 -15.95 12.47
CA PHE A 528 20.27 -15.35 13.40
C PHE A 528 19.25 -16.38 13.86
N THR A 529 18.61 -16.11 14.99
CA THR A 529 17.52 -16.94 15.50
C THR A 529 16.21 -16.22 15.28
N TYR A 530 15.30 -16.86 14.58
CA TYR A 530 13.93 -16.40 14.41
C TYR A 530 13.05 -16.97 15.53
N ASP A 531 12.33 -16.09 16.23
CA ASP A 531 11.35 -16.45 17.25
C ASP A 531 9.94 -16.04 16.74
N PRO A 532 9.07 -17.00 16.36
CA PRO A 532 7.73 -16.68 15.87
C PRO A 532 6.83 -16.01 16.92
N ALA A 533 7.15 -16.10 18.21
CA ALA A 533 6.44 -15.37 19.26
C ALA A 533 6.80 -13.87 19.29
N ARG A 534 7.91 -13.48 18.66
CA ARG A 534 8.37 -12.09 18.55
C ARG A 534 8.87 -11.77 17.16
N PRO A 535 8.01 -11.87 16.12
CA PRO A 535 8.41 -11.70 14.73
C PRO A 535 9.00 -10.31 14.48
N THR A 536 9.87 -10.18 13.46
CA THR A 536 10.32 -8.88 12.97
C THR A 536 9.11 -8.08 12.47
N PRO A 537 8.86 -6.88 13.00
CA PRO A 537 7.65 -6.15 12.68
C PRO A 537 7.73 -5.43 11.34
N PHE A 538 6.62 -5.45 10.63
CA PHE A 538 6.32 -4.48 9.58
C PHE A 538 5.88 -3.17 10.26
N LEU A 539 6.55 -2.07 9.95
CA LEU A 539 6.37 -0.81 10.69
C LEU A 539 5.14 -0.01 10.25
N ILE A 540 4.30 -0.56 9.43
CA ILE A 540 3.04 0.06 9.02
C ILE A 540 1.93 -0.37 9.99
N ASP A 541 1.13 0.58 10.45
CA ASP A 541 -0.09 0.25 11.17
C ASP A 541 -1.08 -0.41 10.21
N SER A 542 -1.69 -1.52 10.64
CA SER A 542 -2.67 -2.26 9.83
C SER A 542 -3.87 -1.42 9.37
N ARG A 543 -4.14 -0.29 10.04
CA ARG A 543 -5.16 0.69 9.65
C ARG A 543 -4.67 1.70 8.61
N GLU A 544 -3.39 1.71 8.30
CA GLU A 544 -2.71 2.71 7.45
C GLU A 544 -2.09 2.10 6.19
N LEU A 545 -2.35 0.82 5.92
CA LEU A 545 -1.79 0.10 4.77
C LEU A 545 -1.98 0.81 3.44
N GLU A 546 -3.16 1.37 3.23
CA GLU A 546 -3.50 2.05 1.98
C GLU A 546 -2.79 3.38 1.77
N THR A 547 -2.20 3.94 2.83
CA THR A 547 -1.58 5.27 2.82
C THR A 547 -0.10 5.25 3.21
N SER A 548 0.45 4.07 3.45
CA SER A 548 1.83 3.91 3.90
C SER A 548 2.82 4.18 2.78
N LEU A 549 3.96 4.73 3.17
CA LEU A 549 5.08 5.01 2.31
C LEU A 549 6.34 4.32 2.87
N ASN A 550 7.50 4.94 2.64
CA ASN A 550 8.78 4.49 3.17
C ASN A 550 8.90 4.75 4.68
N GLU A 551 8.85 3.70 5.49
CA GLU A 551 9.01 3.78 6.94
C GLU A 551 10.47 3.83 7.35
N ASP A 552 10.73 4.43 8.54
CA ASP A 552 12.06 4.50 9.14
C ASP A 552 12.38 3.25 9.98
N TYR A 553 13.29 2.45 9.51
CA TYR A 553 13.78 1.21 10.14
C TYR A 553 15.04 1.41 11.01
N THR A 554 15.48 2.64 11.26
CA THR A 554 16.73 2.95 11.99
C THR A 554 16.79 2.27 13.35
N ALA A 555 15.75 2.46 14.16
CA ALA A 555 15.72 1.91 15.51
C ALA A 555 15.67 0.39 15.51
N LEU A 556 14.90 -0.19 14.58
CA LEU A 556 14.76 -1.63 14.43
C LEU A 556 16.11 -2.27 14.04
N ASN A 557 16.80 -1.72 13.07
CA ASN A 557 18.09 -2.22 12.61
C ASN A 557 19.20 -2.13 13.69
N ARG A 558 19.05 -1.23 14.68
CA ARG A 558 19.99 -1.11 15.81
C ARG A 558 19.72 -2.11 16.92
N SER A 559 18.46 -2.44 17.17
CA SER A 559 18.05 -3.12 18.41
C SER A 559 17.75 -4.59 18.23
N ARG A 560 17.37 -5.03 17.04
CA ARG A 560 17.00 -6.42 16.80
C ARG A 560 18.18 -7.21 16.23
N THR A 561 18.34 -8.43 16.74
CA THR A 561 19.41 -9.36 16.35
C THR A 561 18.89 -10.57 15.55
N ASP A 562 17.60 -10.60 15.25
CA ASP A 562 16.92 -11.59 14.42
C ASP A 562 16.82 -11.21 12.94
N ALA A 563 17.68 -10.28 12.52
CA ALA A 563 17.89 -9.90 11.15
C ALA A 563 19.38 -9.64 10.89
N LEU A 564 19.82 -9.84 9.66
CA LEU A 564 21.16 -9.47 9.20
C LEU A 564 21.10 -8.12 8.50
N VAL A 565 22.11 -7.30 8.68
CA VAL A 565 22.18 -5.92 8.20
C VAL A 565 23.49 -5.68 7.47
N PHE A 566 23.42 -5.42 6.17
CA PHE A 566 24.58 -5.14 5.33
C PHE A 566 24.46 -3.72 4.78
N THR A 567 25.50 -2.90 4.99
CA THR A 567 25.49 -1.48 4.63
C THR A 567 26.67 -1.13 3.74
N SER A 568 26.40 -0.35 2.68
CA SER A 568 27.45 0.13 1.77
C SER A 568 28.27 1.27 2.40
N LYS A 569 29.39 1.59 1.77
CA LYS A 569 30.06 2.89 1.97
C LYS A 569 29.11 4.02 1.53
N ALA A 570 29.36 5.22 2.04
CA ALA A 570 28.64 6.39 1.58
C ALA A 570 28.89 6.64 0.09
N LEU A 571 27.84 6.89 -0.65
CA LEU A 571 27.93 7.20 -2.09
C LEU A 571 28.67 8.52 -2.29
N THR A 572 29.58 8.55 -3.24
CA THR A 572 30.32 9.77 -3.64
C THR A 572 29.64 10.50 -4.81
N LYS A 573 28.74 9.83 -5.52
CA LYS A 573 27.94 10.35 -6.63
C LYS A 573 26.52 9.84 -6.48
N PRO A 574 25.52 10.53 -7.08
CA PRO A 574 24.16 10.00 -7.12
C PRO A 574 24.13 8.62 -7.78
N LEU A 575 23.32 7.72 -7.22
CA LEU A 575 23.01 6.41 -7.79
C LEU A 575 21.53 6.32 -8.03
N GLU A 576 21.14 6.22 -9.30
CA GLU A 576 19.76 5.95 -9.65
C GLU A 576 19.50 4.44 -9.69
N VAL A 577 18.44 4.00 -9.03
CA VAL A 577 17.87 2.65 -9.12
C VAL A 577 16.45 2.80 -9.66
N THR A 578 16.27 2.46 -10.94
CA THR A 578 14.98 2.49 -11.62
C THR A 578 14.77 1.20 -12.39
N GLY A 579 13.78 0.41 -11.97
CA GLY A 579 13.48 -0.89 -12.56
C GLY A 579 13.25 -1.97 -11.52
N GLN A 580 13.29 -3.22 -11.98
CA GLN A 580 13.15 -4.40 -11.14
C GLN A 580 14.39 -4.63 -10.28
N MET A 581 14.17 -5.01 -9.04
CA MET A 581 15.22 -5.43 -8.11
C MET A 581 15.00 -6.87 -7.70
N SER A 582 16.08 -7.59 -7.42
CA SER A 582 16.01 -8.95 -6.93
C SER A 582 17.22 -9.28 -6.06
N ALA A 583 17.06 -10.27 -5.18
CA ALA A 583 18.15 -10.84 -4.40
C ALA A 583 18.26 -12.33 -4.67
N THR A 584 19.51 -12.83 -4.68
CA THR A 584 19.79 -14.27 -4.67
C THR A 584 20.47 -14.60 -3.35
N LEU A 585 19.85 -15.47 -2.59
CA LEU A 585 20.31 -15.89 -1.28
C LEU A 585 20.62 -17.39 -1.28
N TRP A 586 21.76 -17.79 -0.70
CA TRP A 586 22.05 -19.19 -0.34
C TRP A 586 21.97 -19.29 1.17
N ALA A 587 21.00 -20.04 1.65
CA ALA A 587 20.70 -20.11 3.07
C ALA A 587 20.27 -21.50 3.50
N SER A 588 20.45 -21.81 4.78
CA SER A 588 19.96 -23.02 5.43
C SER A 588 19.17 -22.65 6.68
N SER A 589 18.26 -23.54 7.06
CA SER A 589 17.51 -23.47 8.32
C SER A 589 17.55 -24.82 9.02
N ASP A 590 17.50 -24.84 10.32
CA ASP A 590 17.31 -26.07 11.14
C ASP A 590 15.82 -26.49 11.17
N ALA A 591 14.91 -25.66 10.65
CA ALA A 591 13.50 -25.99 10.47
C ALA A 591 13.22 -26.65 9.12
N LYS A 592 12.03 -27.26 9.00
CA LYS A 592 11.55 -27.84 7.74
C LYS A 592 11.00 -26.79 6.76
N ASP A 593 10.73 -25.59 7.25
CA ASP A 593 10.26 -24.44 6.46
C ASP A 593 10.63 -23.14 7.18
N THR A 594 10.77 -22.06 6.42
CA THR A 594 11.02 -20.71 6.92
C THR A 594 10.77 -19.71 5.81
N ASP A 595 10.71 -18.43 6.14
CA ASP A 595 10.68 -17.35 5.16
C ASP A 595 12.03 -16.64 5.09
N TRP A 596 12.32 -16.11 3.90
CA TRP A 596 13.45 -15.24 3.65
C TRP A 596 12.94 -13.92 3.10
N ILE A 597 13.01 -12.87 3.91
CA ILE A 597 12.64 -11.52 3.55
C ILE A 597 13.89 -10.69 3.33
N VAL A 598 13.99 -10.06 2.18
CA VAL A 598 15.07 -9.12 1.86
C VAL A 598 14.45 -7.74 1.70
N MET A 599 15.01 -6.75 2.39
CA MET A 599 14.56 -5.35 2.29
C MET A 599 15.72 -4.46 1.88
N LEU A 600 15.48 -3.58 0.92
CA LEU A 600 16.39 -2.48 0.55
C LEU A 600 15.98 -1.21 1.29
N LEU A 601 16.96 -0.53 1.89
CA LEU A 601 16.78 0.74 2.59
C LEU A 601 17.74 1.80 2.04
N ASP A 602 17.28 3.04 2.08
CA ASP A 602 18.07 4.24 1.86
C ASP A 602 18.51 4.81 3.22
N VAL A 603 19.82 4.80 3.49
CA VAL A 603 20.38 5.34 4.73
C VAL A 603 20.91 6.74 4.48
N PHE A 604 20.28 7.70 5.11
CA PHE A 604 20.60 9.12 5.00
C PHE A 604 21.87 9.50 5.77
N PRO A 605 22.50 10.64 5.49
CA PRO A 605 23.72 11.07 6.18
C PRO A 605 23.60 11.22 7.70
N ASP A 606 22.40 11.52 8.22
CA ASP A 606 22.12 11.61 9.66
C ASP A 606 21.89 10.24 10.31
N GLY A 607 21.89 9.17 9.48
CA GLY A 607 21.80 7.78 9.89
C GLY A 607 20.39 7.20 9.95
N HIS A 608 19.33 7.99 9.66
CA HIS A 608 18.01 7.37 9.50
C HIS A 608 17.95 6.52 8.23
N ALA A 609 17.11 5.47 8.24
CA ALA A 609 17.08 4.44 7.20
C ALA A 609 15.63 4.19 6.76
N GLU A 610 15.29 4.64 5.56
CA GLU A 610 13.95 4.49 4.99
C GLU A 610 13.84 3.24 4.11
N ARG A 611 12.72 2.53 4.22
CA ARG A 611 12.40 1.41 3.33
C ARG A 611 12.25 1.91 1.89
N VAL A 612 12.93 1.25 0.97
CA VAL A 612 12.74 1.44 -0.47
C VAL A 612 11.78 0.39 -1.00
N GLN A 613 12.11 -0.88 -0.81
CA GLN A 613 11.27 -2.02 -1.15
C GLN A 613 11.67 -3.26 -0.35
N ASP A 614 10.80 -4.25 -0.33
CA ASP A 614 11.05 -5.57 0.24
C ASP A 614 10.51 -6.67 -0.67
N GLY A 615 10.94 -7.89 -0.42
CA GLY A 615 10.46 -9.08 -1.09
C GLY A 615 10.64 -10.31 -0.22
N ILE A 616 9.88 -11.36 -0.53
CA ILE A 616 9.81 -12.59 0.25
C ILE A 616 9.97 -13.84 -0.61
N ALA A 617 10.59 -14.86 -0.04
CA ALA A 617 10.52 -16.23 -0.55
C ALA A 617 10.28 -17.20 0.60
N ARG A 618 9.17 -17.94 0.56
CA ARG A 618 8.89 -19.04 1.48
C ARG A 618 9.65 -20.30 1.04
N ALA A 619 10.40 -20.89 1.93
CA ALA A 619 11.36 -21.95 1.58
C ALA A 619 10.70 -23.18 0.94
N ARG A 620 9.49 -23.57 1.37
CA ARG A 620 8.75 -24.67 0.75
C ARG A 620 8.36 -24.40 -0.72
N PHE A 621 8.32 -23.13 -1.16
CA PHE A 621 8.00 -22.73 -2.54
C PHE A 621 9.22 -22.38 -3.40
N ARG A 622 10.45 -22.66 -2.94
CA ARG A 622 11.71 -22.36 -3.65
C ARG A 622 11.85 -22.98 -5.05
N LYS A 623 11.04 -23.97 -5.38
CA LYS A 623 11.05 -24.65 -6.69
C LYS A 623 9.80 -24.38 -7.53
N GLY A 624 8.92 -23.50 -7.05
CA GLY A 624 7.65 -23.16 -7.70
C GLY A 624 6.50 -23.09 -6.69
N TRP A 625 5.45 -22.42 -7.05
CA TRP A 625 4.32 -22.13 -6.16
C TRP A 625 3.18 -23.16 -6.20
N ASP A 626 3.24 -24.10 -7.13
CA ASP A 626 2.23 -25.14 -7.33
C ASP A 626 2.41 -26.33 -6.38
N LYS A 627 3.58 -26.46 -5.76
CA LYS A 627 3.91 -27.60 -4.90
C LYS A 627 4.78 -27.19 -3.72
N GLU A 628 4.36 -27.62 -2.54
CA GLU A 628 5.17 -27.49 -1.32
C GLU A 628 6.28 -28.53 -1.27
N LEU A 629 7.51 -28.07 -1.06
CA LEU A 629 8.70 -28.92 -0.89
C LEU A 629 9.45 -28.51 0.38
N LEU A 630 9.19 -29.22 1.49
CA LEU A 630 9.83 -28.95 2.76
C LEU A 630 11.35 -29.08 2.66
N LEU A 631 12.05 -28.32 3.50
CA LEU A 631 13.51 -28.37 3.62
C LEU A 631 13.97 -29.67 4.29
N THR A 632 15.19 -30.08 3.95
CA THR A 632 16.00 -30.92 4.83
C THR A 632 16.74 -29.97 5.78
N PRO A 633 16.50 -30.05 7.10
CA PRO A 633 17.20 -29.20 8.07
C PRO A 633 18.72 -29.18 7.87
N GLY A 634 19.28 -27.96 7.86
CA GLY A 634 20.73 -27.75 7.65
C GLY A 634 21.20 -27.78 6.19
N SER A 635 20.34 -28.17 5.23
CA SER A 635 20.70 -28.08 3.81
C SER A 635 20.73 -26.64 3.31
N VAL A 636 21.77 -26.30 2.56
CA VAL A 636 21.89 -24.99 1.92
C VAL A 636 21.14 -25.01 0.61
N GLU A 637 20.17 -24.14 0.47
CA GLU A 637 19.36 -23.98 -0.74
C GLU A 637 19.53 -22.58 -1.32
N LYS A 638 19.25 -22.45 -2.62
CA LYS A 638 19.20 -21.16 -3.32
C LYS A 638 17.79 -20.62 -3.31
N TYR A 639 17.65 -19.33 -2.99
CA TYR A 639 16.41 -18.57 -3.05
C TYR A 639 16.60 -17.38 -3.98
N ASP A 640 15.74 -17.25 -4.99
CA ASP A 640 15.64 -16.06 -5.80
C ASP A 640 14.44 -15.27 -5.29
N ILE A 641 14.67 -14.04 -4.83
CA ILE A 641 13.70 -13.19 -4.13
C ILE A 641 13.49 -11.95 -4.98
N ASP A 642 12.26 -11.75 -5.43
CA ASP A 642 11.84 -10.55 -6.16
C ASP A 642 11.61 -9.40 -5.16
N LEU A 643 12.35 -8.29 -5.30
CA LEU A 643 12.18 -7.08 -4.49
C LEU A 643 11.33 -6.02 -5.21
N TRP A 644 10.51 -6.43 -6.17
CA TRP A 644 9.63 -5.57 -6.92
C TRP A 644 10.36 -4.49 -7.73
N PHE A 645 9.74 -3.32 -7.82
CA PHE A 645 10.19 -2.22 -8.67
C PHE A 645 10.31 -0.94 -7.84
N THR A 646 11.20 -0.05 -8.27
CA THR A 646 11.30 1.30 -7.71
C THR A 646 11.81 2.27 -8.78
N SER A 647 11.72 3.57 -8.48
CA SER A 647 12.45 4.63 -9.18
C SER A 647 12.96 5.62 -8.14
N ARG A 648 14.25 5.52 -7.80
CA ARG A 648 14.85 6.32 -6.73
C ARG A 648 16.28 6.72 -7.06
N VAL A 649 16.62 7.97 -6.77
CA VAL A 649 17.98 8.47 -6.73
C VAL A 649 18.46 8.51 -5.28
N PHE A 650 19.50 7.73 -4.99
CA PHE A 650 20.25 7.82 -3.74
C PHE A 650 21.27 8.93 -3.88
N ALA A 651 21.19 9.97 -3.07
CA ALA A 651 22.05 11.13 -3.14
C ALA A 651 23.49 10.86 -2.65
N PRO A 652 24.47 11.71 -2.98
CA PRO A 652 25.80 11.64 -2.36
C PRO A 652 25.72 11.73 -0.83
N GLY A 653 26.51 10.94 -0.14
CA GLY A 653 26.45 10.79 1.32
C GLY A 653 25.47 9.75 1.82
N HIS A 654 24.47 9.35 1.04
CA HIS A 654 23.58 8.24 1.36
C HIS A 654 24.32 6.89 1.26
N LYS A 655 23.75 5.86 1.88
CA LYS A 655 24.23 4.48 1.77
C LYS A 655 23.09 3.56 1.43
N LEU A 656 23.36 2.53 0.66
CA LEU A 656 22.43 1.42 0.50
C LEU A 656 22.56 0.49 1.69
N ARG A 657 21.42 0.00 2.18
CA ARG A 657 21.38 -1.04 3.19
C ARG A 657 20.45 -2.15 2.76
N VAL A 658 20.90 -3.38 2.93
CA VAL A 658 20.10 -4.58 2.74
C VAL A 658 19.94 -5.28 4.07
N THR A 659 18.71 -5.67 4.41
CA THR A 659 18.44 -6.52 5.57
C THR A 659 17.89 -7.86 5.11
N VAL A 660 18.20 -8.92 5.88
CA VAL A 660 17.66 -10.27 5.68
C VAL A 660 17.05 -10.74 6.98
N SER A 661 15.79 -11.16 6.96
CA SER A 661 15.06 -11.66 8.13
C SER A 661 14.14 -12.83 7.75
N SER A 662 13.51 -13.47 8.74
CA SER A 662 12.52 -14.54 8.53
C SER A 662 11.08 -14.12 8.85
N ALA A 663 10.84 -12.85 9.12
CA ALA A 663 9.50 -12.30 9.31
C ALA A 663 9.44 -10.83 8.92
N LEU A 664 8.25 -10.39 8.57
CA LEU A 664 7.87 -8.98 8.42
C LEU A 664 6.37 -8.88 8.77
N PHE A 665 6.08 -9.20 10.04
CA PHE A 665 4.72 -9.38 10.52
C PHE A 665 4.04 -8.03 10.85
N PRO A 666 2.78 -7.80 10.50
CA PRO A 666 1.81 -8.75 9.93
C PRO A 666 1.64 -8.64 8.40
N LYS A 667 2.63 -8.12 7.67
CA LYS A 667 2.56 -8.11 6.20
C LYS A 667 2.49 -9.56 5.68
N TYR A 668 3.30 -10.45 6.27
CA TYR A 668 3.33 -11.89 5.98
C TYR A 668 3.00 -12.72 7.23
N ASP A 669 2.41 -13.92 7.02
CA ASP A 669 2.03 -14.89 8.06
C ASP A 669 3.21 -15.64 8.69
#